data_60f529ff633e00def54cdcc6363ef920
#
_entry.id   60f529ff633e00def54cdcc6363ef920
#
_cell.length_a   1.000
_cell.length_b   1.000
_cell.length_c   1.000
_cell.angle_alpha   90.00
_cell.angle_beta   90.00
_cell.angle_gamma   90.00
#
_symmetry.space_group_name_H-M   'P 1'
#
loop_
_entity.id
_entity.type
_entity.pdbx_description
1 polymer ?
#
loop_
_entity_poly.entity_id
_entity_poly.type
_entity_poly.pdbx_seq_one_letter_code
_entity_poly.pdbx_strand_id
1 'polypeptide(L)'
;MQSSNFTPQWLSAFLNNMAEQVEHVRAHYSADEAVKAKQAHAVFRAGTIFPEMKNAAAWVESGSGSMNEGLDTRVFDVLNLEYGGLTKVKRAYDIKDYYKALEEVLNYYRTRTHGLNPNVDLATSKATDNERKWADNALRENDFRFYVKNYFDKAAGTEIPYSYKSGDGIDWQLWPSKPDQEERYQLHRHQWMLPQAKTYYDTKDEKYAANWIEVYGDWLKQNPKPDVDLDYTLYPENQAPAYRNAGWSWRPLDVAARVNDQCSLLEYYQQSETIDVDWLSTVYWHLDEQVNHIIRNYSTTSNHLITQAQAVTFAGVLFPELKNASKWVESGSTVLNNEVTAQYFPDGWLKDGDLHYHIAGIEDFRSTMLVAQLNGQSNRFPASYVESMRKMTEVVMNMVYPDYTVPNMTDTRRDTWTKSVLKRNLTNYANLFPDNTQMLWMATEGVSGTQPGTKVKTFPDAGYYVMRTGWTKSDMMMVVQNTPEGPSKKWHRQYDNNTFEFWCKGRNFFPDSGCYTYTTGSTRNKYAASTAHNTVTLDGKNVSGEGRMLLQESKSTSSFDYEVLVLENPSYANLTHRRAVFMVADKFYVILDEAYGSAEGTVNLNFNITEGTDAQVVLDPAKGGFHTAFSDGNNLLVRTKSSKAGTFVEKAGFVSYNIDKSADRQAYQLNVVKTADEPVTRFITILLPSSDPQSETVNVTADAWSANGAVVRVTIGETNYKLTYTL
;
A
#
# COMPACT_ATOMS: atom_id res chain seq x y z
N MET A 1 -16.15 46.49 31.94
CA MET A 1 -16.71 47.04 33.17
C MET A 1 -18.01 47.81 32.84
N GLN A 2 -19.11 47.09 32.59
CA GLN A 2 -20.43 47.69 32.25
C GLN A 2 -21.53 47.24 33.24
N SER A 3 -21.14 46.69 34.39
CA SER A 3 -22.12 46.30 35.40
C SER A 3 -22.40 47.47 36.36
N SER A 4 -23.65 47.80 36.61
CA SER A 4 -24.10 48.79 37.56
C SER A 4 -23.69 48.51 39.00
N ASN A 5 -23.14 47.34 39.29
CA ASN A 5 -22.66 46.92 40.60
C ASN A 5 -21.21 47.35 40.91
N PHE A 6 -20.45 47.88 39.92
CA PHE A 6 -19.12 48.37 40.14
C PHE A 6 -19.15 49.88 40.50
N THR A 7 -19.16 50.15 41.78
CA THR A 7 -19.03 51.56 42.27
C THR A 7 -17.57 52.01 42.18
N PRO A 8 -17.31 53.34 42.05
CA PRO A 8 -15.95 53.90 42.10
C PRO A 8 -15.18 53.48 43.35
N GLN A 9 -15.86 53.41 44.48
CA GLN A 9 -15.28 52.97 45.78
C GLN A 9 -14.86 51.51 45.71
N TRP A 10 -15.70 50.62 45.16
CA TRP A 10 -15.37 49.21 45.00
C TRP A 10 -14.18 49.04 44.05
N LEU A 11 -14.19 49.73 42.91
CA LEU A 11 -13.09 49.65 41.92
C LEU A 11 -11.77 50.13 42.54
N SER A 12 -11.80 51.24 43.31
CA SER A 12 -10.60 51.74 44.00
C SER A 12 -10.08 50.75 45.03
N ALA A 13 -10.97 50.16 45.83
CA ALA A 13 -10.58 49.14 46.81
C ALA A 13 -10.01 47.88 46.14
N PHE A 14 -10.61 47.42 45.04
CA PHE A 14 -10.13 46.29 44.27
C PHE A 14 -8.72 46.55 43.68
N LEU A 15 -8.52 47.70 43.02
CA LEU A 15 -7.23 48.05 42.42
C LEU A 15 -6.12 48.23 43.47
N ASN A 16 -6.44 48.83 44.62
CA ASN A 16 -5.47 48.95 45.70
C ASN A 16 -5.07 47.59 46.28
N ASN A 17 -6.06 46.72 46.57
CA ASN A 17 -5.77 45.38 47.06
C ASN A 17 -4.97 44.55 46.05
N MET A 18 -5.31 44.62 44.76
CA MET A 18 -4.56 43.99 43.71
C MET A 18 -3.11 44.51 43.67
N ALA A 19 -2.91 45.82 43.75
CA ALA A 19 -1.57 46.40 43.76
C ALA A 19 -0.75 45.91 44.97
N GLU A 20 -1.35 45.86 46.16
CA GLU A 20 -0.69 45.30 47.36
C GLU A 20 -0.28 43.85 47.17
N GLN A 21 -1.16 43.01 46.59
CA GLN A 21 -0.85 41.60 46.30
C GLN A 21 0.29 41.47 45.29
N VAL A 22 0.25 42.24 44.20
CA VAL A 22 1.31 42.24 43.17
C VAL A 22 2.67 42.65 43.75
N GLU A 23 2.68 43.72 44.59
CA GLU A 23 3.92 44.13 45.27
C GLU A 23 4.43 43.09 46.27
N HIS A 24 3.53 42.40 46.98
CA HIS A 24 3.91 41.30 47.87
C HIS A 24 4.58 40.16 47.08
N VAL A 25 3.97 39.71 45.98
CA VAL A 25 4.55 38.66 45.13
C VAL A 25 5.89 39.11 44.56
N ARG A 26 5.99 40.34 44.04
CA ARG A 26 7.23 40.91 43.50
C ARG A 26 8.37 40.95 44.52
N ALA A 27 8.05 41.24 45.76
CA ALA A 27 9.05 41.31 46.84
C ALA A 27 9.48 39.92 47.37
N HIS A 28 8.75 38.83 47.03
CA HIS A 28 8.91 37.51 47.62
C HIS A 28 8.83 36.38 46.57
N TYR A 29 9.54 36.51 45.48
CA TYR A 29 9.63 35.42 44.52
C TYR A 29 10.17 34.12 45.13
N SER A 30 9.60 33.02 44.76
CA SER A 30 10.02 31.67 45.20
C SER A 30 11.48 31.40 44.79
N ALA A 31 12.17 30.57 45.57
CA ALA A 31 13.46 30.02 45.20
C ALA A 31 13.34 28.88 44.17
N ASP A 32 12.16 28.26 44.06
CA ASP A 32 11.85 27.30 43.00
C ASP A 32 11.60 28.03 41.69
N GLU A 33 12.42 27.70 40.65
CA GLU A 33 12.40 28.43 39.38
C GLU A 33 11.05 28.36 38.65
N ALA A 34 10.35 27.22 38.68
CA ALA A 34 9.07 27.04 38.03
C ALA A 34 7.96 27.87 38.73
N VAL A 35 8.01 27.94 40.07
CA VAL A 35 7.09 28.78 40.85
C VAL A 35 7.43 30.24 40.66
N LYS A 36 8.71 30.61 40.64
CA LYS A 36 9.19 31.95 40.39
C LYS A 36 8.73 32.46 39.01
N ALA A 37 8.85 31.66 37.97
CA ALA A 37 8.40 32.02 36.62
C ALA A 37 6.89 32.32 36.58
N LYS A 38 6.07 31.51 37.23
CA LYS A 38 4.60 31.74 37.36
C LYS A 38 4.28 33.01 38.13
N GLN A 39 5.00 33.29 39.22
CA GLN A 39 4.86 34.49 40.03
C GLN A 39 5.27 35.74 39.21
N ALA A 40 6.42 35.68 38.54
CA ALA A 40 6.91 36.75 37.68
C ALA A 40 5.94 37.05 36.52
N HIS A 41 5.38 36.01 35.91
CA HIS A 41 4.36 36.15 34.87
C HIS A 41 3.09 36.84 35.40
N ALA A 42 2.62 36.49 36.62
CA ALA A 42 1.47 37.16 37.22
C ALA A 42 1.74 38.66 37.47
N VAL A 43 2.94 39.00 37.94
CA VAL A 43 3.38 40.40 38.16
C VAL A 43 3.46 41.15 36.80
N PHE A 44 4.08 40.56 35.79
CA PHE A 44 4.15 41.12 34.44
C PHE A 44 2.75 41.37 33.85
N ARG A 45 1.86 40.42 33.97
CA ARG A 45 0.47 40.52 33.49
C ARG A 45 -0.29 41.64 34.17
N ALA A 46 -0.14 41.77 35.47
CA ALA A 46 -0.79 42.86 36.21
C ALA A 46 -0.37 44.23 35.67
N GLY A 47 0.92 44.45 35.42
CA GLY A 47 1.44 45.71 34.82
C GLY A 47 0.98 45.93 33.37
N THR A 48 0.84 44.86 32.59
CA THR A 48 0.39 44.94 31.18
C THR A 48 -1.11 45.20 31.06
N ILE A 49 -1.94 44.60 31.93
CA ILE A 49 -3.41 44.72 31.91
C ILE A 49 -3.87 46.07 32.49
N PHE A 50 -3.13 46.61 33.48
CA PHE A 50 -3.45 47.83 34.18
C PHE A 50 -2.31 48.85 34.03
N PRO A 51 -2.02 49.33 32.81
CA PRO A 51 -0.90 50.24 32.56
C PRO A 51 -1.04 51.61 33.22
N GLU A 52 -2.27 51.97 33.66
CA GLU A 52 -2.59 53.16 34.41
C GLU A 52 -2.20 53.10 35.89
N MET A 53 -1.85 51.93 36.41
CA MET A 53 -1.42 51.79 37.80
C MET A 53 -0.05 52.44 38.03
N LYS A 54 0.13 53.10 39.15
CA LYS A 54 1.37 53.85 39.50
C LYS A 54 2.64 52.98 39.33
N ASN A 55 2.57 51.72 39.67
CA ASN A 55 3.70 50.81 39.65
C ASN A 55 3.73 49.90 38.39
N ALA A 56 2.83 50.07 37.44
CA ALA A 56 2.69 49.19 36.27
C ALA A 56 3.99 48.96 35.53
N ALA A 57 4.76 50.00 35.25
CA ALA A 57 6.06 49.87 34.55
C ALA A 57 7.08 49.06 35.36
N ALA A 58 7.12 49.21 36.68
CA ALA A 58 7.99 48.43 37.56
C ALA A 58 7.57 46.97 37.66
N TRP A 59 6.24 46.67 37.56
CA TRP A 59 5.73 45.33 37.50
C TRP A 59 6.13 44.65 36.17
N VAL A 60 5.97 45.35 35.07
CA VAL A 60 6.40 44.83 33.75
C VAL A 60 7.89 44.52 33.74
N GLU A 61 8.72 45.47 34.23
CA GLU A 61 10.17 45.31 34.29
C GLU A 61 10.59 44.14 35.20
N SER A 62 10.05 44.07 36.42
CA SER A 62 10.36 43.00 37.39
C SER A 62 9.91 41.65 36.88
N GLY A 63 8.68 41.57 36.32
CA GLY A 63 8.11 40.31 35.84
C GLY A 63 8.87 39.81 34.59
N SER A 64 9.20 40.67 33.63
CA SER A 64 9.86 40.30 32.39
C SER A 64 11.26 39.67 32.59
N GLY A 65 11.93 40.00 33.71
CA GLY A 65 13.27 39.46 33.99
C GLY A 65 13.27 37.99 34.38
N SER A 66 12.17 37.46 34.91
CA SER A 66 12.13 36.07 35.42
C SER A 66 10.99 35.22 34.87
N MET A 67 9.99 35.78 34.18
CA MET A 67 8.84 35.02 33.69
C MET A 67 9.20 34.06 32.57
N ASN A 68 10.31 34.28 31.90
CA ASN A 68 10.80 33.47 30.78
C ASN A 68 11.97 32.54 31.16
N GLU A 69 12.39 32.55 32.44
CA GLU A 69 13.44 31.67 32.93
C GLU A 69 13.01 30.22 32.89
N GLY A 70 13.87 29.35 32.31
CA GLY A 70 13.62 27.90 32.24
C GLY A 70 12.56 27.48 31.20
N LEU A 71 11.98 28.38 30.41
CA LEU A 71 11.02 28.01 29.36
C LEU A 71 11.70 27.44 28.13
N ASP A 72 11.15 26.35 27.60
CA ASP A 72 11.54 25.84 26.27
C ASP A 72 10.81 26.65 25.18
N THR A 73 11.53 27.56 24.54
CA THR A 73 10.99 28.44 23.50
C THR A 73 11.25 27.96 22.08
N ARG A 74 11.87 26.77 21.89
CA ARG A 74 12.24 26.21 20.59
C ARG A 74 11.05 26.08 19.63
N VAL A 75 9.84 25.91 20.13
CA VAL A 75 8.63 25.84 19.30
C VAL A 75 8.46 27.09 18.42
N PHE A 76 8.86 28.26 18.90
CA PHE A 76 8.77 29.50 18.12
C PHE A 76 9.76 29.56 16.93
N ASP A 77 10.79 28.72 16.96
CA ASP A 77 11.73 28.59 15.81
C ASP A 77 11.05 27.89 14.63
N VAL A 78 10.07 27.03 14.89
CA VAL A 78 9.38 26.21 13.88
C VAL A 78 7.95 26.69 13.59
N LEU A 79 7.32 27.50 14.45
CA LEU A 79 5.98 28.05 14.21
C LEU A 79 5.99 29.25 13.27
N ASN A 80 5.04 29.31 12.35
CA ASN A 80 4.72 30.48 11.54
C ASN A 80 3.76 31.39 12.33
N LEU A 81 4.30 32.33 13.08
CA LEU A 81 3.51 33.25 13.90
C LEU A 81 2.56 34.15 13.09
N GLU A 82 2.74 34.26 11.78
CA GLU A 82 1.81 34.97 10.87
C GLU A 82 0.62 34.08 10.44
N TYR A 83 0.62 32.80 10.80
CA TYR A 83 -0.52 31.93 10.54
C TYR A 83 -1.76 32.38 11.32
N GLY A 84 -2.90 32.55 10.63
CA GLY A 84 -4.11 33.16 11.21
C GLY A 84 -4.63 32.48 12.47
N GLY A 85 -4.44 31.16 12.62
CA GLY A 85 -4.78 30.40 13.84
C GLY A 85 -3.93 30.77 15.06
N LEU A 86 -2.74 31.34 14.88
CA LEU A 86 -1.79 31.68 15.93
C LEU A 86 -1.83 33.15 16.38
N THR A 87 -2.91 33.89 16.06
CA THR A 87 -3.03 35.33 16.40
C THR A 87 -2.83 35.61 17.89
N LYS A 88 -3.33 34.74 18.78
CA LYS A 88 -3.18 34.88 20.24
C LYS A 88 -1.73 34.60 20.66
N VAL A 89 -1.11 33.57 20.07
CA VAL A 89 0.30 33.23 20.28
C VAL A 89 1.18 34.40 19.88
N LYS A 90 0.99 34.91 18.66
CA LYS A 90 1.75 36.07 18.14
C LYS A 90 1.64 37.29 19.05
N ARG A 91 0.42 37.63 19.50
CA ARG A 91 0.22 38.78 20.37
C ARG A 91 1.02 38.67 21.68
N ALA A 92 1.05 37.51 22.30
CA ALA A 92 1.81 37.28 23.52
C ALA A 92 3.33 37.27 23.21
N TYR A 93 3.73 36.66 22.12
CA TYR A 93 5.13 36.63 21.66
C TYR A 93 5.70 38.03 21.40
N ASP A 94 4.96 38.87 20.68
CA ASP A 94 5.39 40.21 20.30
C ASP A 94 5.68 41.12 21.53
N ILE A 95 4.96 40.91 22.64
CA ILE A 95 5.19 41.60 23.92
C ILE A 95 6.18 40.86 24.83
N LYS A 96 6.81 39.77 24.33
CA LYS A 96 7.78 38.94 25.05
C LYS A 96 7.21 38.19 26.26
N ASP A 97 5.89 38.02 26.33
CA ASP A 97 5.20 37.16 27.31
C ASP A 97 5.25 35.71 26.78
N TYR A 98 6.43 35.10 26.79
CA TYR A 98 6.65 33.77 26.21
C TYR A 98 5.91 32.69 27.00
N TYR A 99 5.72 32.84 28.29
CA TYR A 99 4.89 31.97 29.11
C TYR A 99 3.46 31.90 28.53
N LYS A 100 2.84 33.07 28.33
CA LYS A 100 1.50 33.14 27.77
C LYS A 100 1.48 32.68 26.29
N ALA A 101 2.51 32.99 25.53
CA ALA A 101 2.60 32.51 24.18
C ALA A 101 2.60 30.98 24.09
N LEU A 102 3.33 30.30 24.99
CA LEU A 102 3.36 28.84 25.09
C LEU A 102 2.02 28.26 25.53
N GLU A 103 1.34 28.89 26.54
CA GLU A 103 -0.03 28.49 26.87
C GLU A 103 -0.98 28.57 25.67
N GLU A 104 -0.88 29.64 24.89
CA GLU A 104 -1.73 29.81 23.69
C GLU A 104 -1.36 28.84 22.57
N VAL A 105 -0.11 28.36 22.48
CA VAL A 105 0.27 27.26 21.57
C VAL A 105 -0.47 25.97 21.98
N LEU A 106 -0.47 25.62 23.27
CA LEU A 106 -1.17 24.45 23.75
C LEU A 106 -2.69 24.58 23.58
N ASN A 107 -3.25 25.75 23.86
CA ASN A 107 -4.67 26.02 23.63
C ASN A 107 -5.04 25.90 22.15
N TYR A 108 -4.22 26.42 21.25
CA TYR A 108 -4.39 26.29 19.81
C TYR A 108 -4.40 24.81 19.41
N TYR A 109 -3.40 24.04 19.83
CA TYR A 109 -3.32 22.61 19.52
C TYR A 109 -4.56 21.86 19.98
N ARG A 110 -5.04 22.08 21.22
CA ARG A 110 -6.22 21.42 21.78
C ARG A 110 -7.53 21.82 21.11
N THR A 111 -7.62 23.02 20.54
CA THR A 111 -8.87 23.57 19.98
C THR A 111 -8.90 23.61 18.45
N ARG A 112 -7.80 23.26 17.78
CA ARG A 112 -7.77 23.26 16.32
C ARG A 112 -8.71 22.19 15.76
N THR A 113 -9.43 22.53 14.68
CA THR A 113 -10.40 21.66 13.99
C THR A 113 -10.02 21.38 12.54
N HIS A 114 -8.87 21.88 12.10
CA HIS A 114 -8.26 21.60 10.79
C HIS A 114 -7.16 20.54 10.95
N GLY A 115 -6.58 20.12 9.84
CA GLY A 115 -5.61 19.04 9.82
C GLY A 115 -6.31 17.68 9.91
N LEU A 116 -7.37 17.49 9.07
CA LEU A 116 -8.11 16.23 9.02
C LEU A 116 -7.24 15.13 8.41
N ASN A 117 -6.92 14.13 9.21
CA ASN A 117 -6.07 13.01 8.83
C ASN A 117 -6.93 11.82 8.36
N PRO A 118 -6.85 11.40 7.08
CA PRO A 118 -7.66 10.28 6.58
C PRO A 118 -7.29 8.92 7.18
N ASN A 119 -6.15 8.83 7.88
CA ASN A 119 -5.71 7.61 8.56
C ASN A 119 -6.28 7.49 9.99
N VAL A 120 -6.95 8.54 10.49
CA VAL A 120 -7.51 8.60 11.84
C VAL A 120 -9.01 8.84 11.75
N ASP A 121 -9.80 7.86 12.17
CA ASP A 121 -11.25 8.00 12.31
C ASP A 121 -11.61 8.01 13.79
N LEU A 122 -11.70 9.20 14.37
CA LEU A 122 -12.03 9.38 15.78
C LEU A 122 -13.49 9.00 16.11
N ALA A 123 -14.38 8.93 15.12
CA ALA A 123 -15.79 8.64 15.34
C ALA A 123 -16.08 7.14 15.47
N THR A 124 -15.37 6.30 14.69
CA THR A 124 -15.66 4.86 14.61
C THR A 124 -14.49 3.97 15.03
N SER A 125 -13.27 4.51 15.06
CA SER A 125 -12.06 3.75 15.37
C SER A 125 -11.95 3.44 16.86
N LYS A 126 -12.37 2.22 17.23
CA LYS A 126 -12.11 1.68 18.57
C LYS A 126 -10.91 0.76 18.55
N ALA A 127 -10.14 0.76 19.63
CA ALA A 127 -9.06 -0.21 19.81
C ALA A 127 -9.65 -1.62 19.90
N THR A 128 -9.12 -2.54 19.12
CA THR A 128 -9.46 -3.96 19.21
C THR A 128 -8.88 -4.58 20.49
N ASP A 129 -9.37 -5.76 20.88
CA ASP A 129 -8.83 -6.45 22.06
C ASP A 129 -7.33 -6.75 21.92
N ASN A 130 -6.87 -7.07 20.72
CA ASN A 130 -5.44 -7.25 20.44
C ASN A 130 -4.66 -5.94 20.58
N GLU A 131 -5.18 -4.82 20.05
CA GLU A 131 -4.53 -3.51 20.21
C GLU A 131 -4.47 -3.08 21.66
N ARG A 132 -5.51 -3.34 22.47
CA ARG A 132 -5.48 -3.09 23.92
C ARG A 132 -4.41 -3.91 24.63
N LYS A 133 -4.34 -5.22 24.31
CA LYS A 133 -3.28 -6.10 24.83
C LYS A 133 -1.89 -5.58 24.46
N TRP A 134 -1.67 -5.16 23.22
CA TRP A 134 -0.39 -4.61 22.76
C TRP A 134 -0.08 -3.27 23.43
N ALA A 135 -1.09 -2.43 23.63
CA ALA A 135 -0.95 -1.17 24.35
C ALA A 135 -0.48 -1.40 25.79
N ASP A 136 -1.08 -2.38 26.49
CA ASP A 136 -0.71 -2.72 27.86
C ASP A 136 0.69 -3.37 27.94
N ASN A 137 1.02 -4.24 26.98
CA ASN A 137 2.34 -4.89 26.95
C ASN A 137 3.48 -3.89 26.68
N ALA A 138 3.21 -2.79 25.99
CA ALA A 138 4.17 -1.74 25.70
C ALA A 138 4.21 -0.62 26.77
N LEU A 139 3.55 -0.81 27.90
CA LEU A 139 3.74 0.06 29.06
C LEU A 139 5.08 -0.23 29.71
N ARG A 140 5.83 0.81 30.04
CA ARG A 140 7.15 0.73 30.67
C ARG A 140 7.17 -0.09 31.97
N GLU A 141 6.08 -0.07 32.72
CA GLU A 141 5.96 -0.76 34.01
C GLU A 141 5.79 -2.27 33.86
N ASN A 142 5.49 -2.76 32.68
CA ASN A 142 5.31 -4.16 32.35
C ASN A 142 6.58 -4.73 31.71
N ASP A 143 6.58 -6.03 31.38
CA ASP A 143 7.54 -6.67 30.48
C ASP A 143 7.47 -5.98 29.11
N PHE A 144 8.12 -4.85 28.95
CA PHE A 144 8.06 -3.98 27.80
C PHE A 144 8.22 -4.76 26.49
N ARG A 145 7.11 -4.97 25.78
CA ARG A 145 7.08 -5.76 24.54
C ARG A 145 6.54 -4.92 23.41
N PHE A 146 7.32 -4.79 22.36
CA PHE A 146 6.86 -4.18 21.14
C PHE A 146 6.13 -5.20 20.27
N TYR A 147 5.01 -4.81 19.72
CA TYR A 147 4.41 -5.50 18.61
C TYR A 147 5.01 -4.96 17.32
N VAL A 148 5.92 -5.72 16.72
CA VAL A 148 6.41 -5.46 15.37
C VAL A 148 5.59 -6.28 14.39
N LYS A 149 4.98 -5.60 13.44
CA LYS A 149 4.26 -6.22 12.35
C LYS A 149 5.23 -7.07 11.55
N ASN A 150 5.04 -8.39 11.50
CA ASN A 150 5.89 -9.25 10.68
C ASN A 150 5.76 -8.80 9.22
N TYR A 151 6.89 -8.48 8.58
CA TYR A 151 6.91 -8.03 7.20
C TYR A 151 6.37 -9.08 6.22
N PHE A 152 6.63 -10.35 6.50
CA PHE A 152 6.25 -11.48 5.65
C PHE A 152 4.88 -12.09 6.02
N ASP A 153 4.47 -12.02 7.27
CA ASP A 153 3.16 -12.50 7.72
C ASP A 153 2.42 -11.38 8.47
N LYS A 154 1.73 -10.53 7.72
CA LYS A 154 0.97 -9.40 8.25
C LYS A 154 -0.24 -9.80 9.11
N ALA A 155 -0.60 -11.08 9.13
CA ALA A 155 -1.69 -11.60 9.97
C ALA A 155 -1.21 -11.99 11.37
N ALA A 156 0.07 -12.32 11.52
CA ALA A 156 0.72 -12.65 12.79
C ALA A 156 1.82 -11.62 13.07
N GLY A 157 1.53 -10.59 13.81
CA GLY A 157 2.58 -9.76 14.35
C GLY A 157 3.40 -10.55 15.36
N THR A 158 4.70 -10.32 15.39
CA THR A 158 5.60 -10.91 16.37
C THR A 158 5.75 -9.95 17.55
N GLU A 159 5.42 -10.41 18.75
CA GLU A 159 5.81 -9.70 19.97
C GLU A 159 7.31 -9.86 20.15
N ILE A 160 8.04 -8.75 20.08
CA ILE A 160 9.46 -8.74 20.41
C ILE A 160 9.60 -8.31 21.86
N PRO A 161 10.04 -9.21 22.76
CA PRO A 161 10.32 -8.83 24.14
C PRO A 161 11.54 -7.93 24.18
N TYR A 162 11.33 -6.67 24.51
CA TYR A 162 12.40 -5.76 24.87
C TYR A 162 12.51 -5.65 26.38
N SER A 163 13.69 -5.94 26.94
CA SER A 163 13.94 -5.68 28.33
C SER A 163 14.13 -4.18 28.55
N TYR A 164 13.22 -3.59 29.29
CA TYR A 164 13.46 -2.29 29.88
C TYR A 164 14.40 -2.48 31.09
N LYS A 165 15.59 -1.91 31.02
CA LYS A 165 16.45 -1.86 32.22
C LYS A 165 16.03 -0.68 33.08
N SER A 166 15.42 -0.98 34.21
CA SER A 166 15.10 0.02 35.23
C SER A 166 16.36 0.81 35.59
N GLY A 167 16.34 2.12 35.35
CA GLY A 167 17.40 3.07 35.70
C GLY A 167 18.24 3.57 34.53
N ASP A 168 18.39 2.81 33.44
CA ASP A 168 19.30 3.16 32.32
C ASP A 168 18.57 3.54 31.02
N GLY A 169 17.22 3.52 30.99
CA GLY A 169 16.45 3.72 29.77
C GLY A 169 16.30 2.45 28.92
N ILE A 170 15.69 2.58 27.76
CA ILE A 170 15.52 1.50 26.79
C ILE A 170 16.80 1.37 25.99
N ASP A 171 17.37 0.16 25.91
CA ASP A 171 18.47 -0.09 24.98
C ASP A 171 17.94 -0.29 23.56
N TRP A 172 17.79 0.78 22.81
CA TRP A 172 17.31 0.80 21.42
C TRP A 172 18.24 0.05 20.45
N GLN A 173 19.41 -0.39 20.90
CA GLN A 173 20.37 -1.13 20.11
C GLN A 173 20.45 -2.61 20.49
N LEU A 174 19.78 -3.01 21.57
CA LEU A 174 19.70 -4.40 21.99
C LEU A 174 18.73 -5.18 21.09
N TRP A 175 19.22 -6.29 20.54
CA TRP A 175 18.43 -7.17 19.67
C TRP A 175 18.25 -8.52 20.34
N PRO A 176 17.02 -9.01 20.49
CA PRO A 176 16.80 -10.41 20.78
C PRO A 176 17.39 -11.26 19.64
N SER A 177 17.94 -12.42 19.95
CA SER A 177 18.74 -13.29 19.10
C SER A 177 18.27 -13.38 17.63
N LYS A 178 19.13 -12.95 16.69
CA LYS A 178 19.00 -13.01 15.23
C LYS A 178 17.78 -12.27 14.66
N PRO A 179 17.70 -10.94 14.79
CA PRO A 179 16.64 -10.18 14.15
C PRO A 179 16.80 -10.21 12.64
N ASP A 180 15.68 -10.28 11.93
CA ASP A 180 15.62 -9.81 10.57
C ASP A 180 15.94 -8.30 10.57
N GLN A 181 16.71 -7.86 9.58
CA GLN A 181 17.04 -6.44 9.43
C GLN A 181 15.81 -5.55 9.35
N GLU A 182 14.74 -6.04 8.72
CA GLU A 182 13.49 -5.29 8.58
C GLU A 182 12.78 -5.09 9.93
N GLU A 183 12.77 -6.07 10.82
CA GLU A 183 12.25 -5.91 12.19
C GLU A 183 12.97 -4.79 12.94
N ARG A 184 14.28 -4.69 12.72
CA ARG A 184 15.12 -3.64 13.31
C ARG A 184 14.71 -2.25 12.81
N TYR A 185 14.51 -2.08 11.53
CA TYR A 185 13.99 -0.83 10.97
C TYR A 185 12.59 -0.50 11.51
N GLN A 186 11.69 -1.48 11.60
CA GLN A 186 10.33 -1.27 12.08
C GLN A 186 10.26 -0.77 13.53
N LEU A 187 11.21 -1.13 14.39
CA LEU A 187 11.30 -0.57 15.75
C LEU A 187 11.36 0.96 15.73
N HIS A 188 12.11 1.53 14.77
CA HIS A 188 12.31 2.98 14.65
C HIS A 188 11.20 3.70 13.89
N ARG A 189 10.20 2.98 13.35
CA ARG A 189 9.00 3.55 12.68
C ARG A 189 7.93 4.01 13.65
N HIS A 190 7.91 3.51 14.88
CA HIS A 190 6.95 3.82 15.95
C HIS A 190 5.51 3.38 15.71
N GLN A 191 5.22 2.52 14.73
CA GLN A 191 3.88 1.97 14.48
C GLN A 191 3.28 1.26 15.71
N TRP A 192 4.12 0.67 16.53
CA TRP A 192 3.76 0.00 17.76
C TRP A 192 3.22 0.94 18.85
N MET A 193 3.36 2.26 18.70
CA MET A 193 2.76 3.27 19.60
C MET A 193 1.28 3.54 19.28
N LEU A 194 0.82 3.29 18.04
CA LEU A 194 -0.57 3.55 17.63
C LEU A 194 -1.62 2.81 18.46
N PRO A 195 -1.45 1.52 18.85
CA PRO A 195 -2.36 0.83 19.74
C PRO A 195 -2.57 1.54 21.07
N GLN A 196 -1.52 2.15 21.65
CA GLN A 196 -1.62 2.93 22.89
C GLN A 196 -2.47 4.20 22.70
N ALA A 197 -2.24 4.93 21.61
CA ALA A 197 -3.00 6.14 21.30
C ALA A 197 -4.49 5.86 21.08
N LYS A 198 -4.81 4.78 20.35
CA LYS A 198 -6.19 4.32 20.16
C LYS A 198 -6.83 3.90 21.49
N THR A 199 -6.09 3.16 22.32
CA THR A 199 -6.59 2.73 23.65
C THR A 199 -6.79 3.92 24.57
N TYR A 200 -5.88 4.91 24.57
CA TYR A 200 -6.10 6.19 25.25
C TYR A 200 -7.39 6.86 24.77
N TYR A 201 -7.56 6.98 23.44
CA TYR A 201 -8.72 7.68 22.88
C TYR A 201 -10.04 7.03 23.32
N ASP A 202 -10.10 5.71 23.40
CA ASP A 202 -11.28 4.95 23.85
C ASP A 202 -11.52 5.05 25.36
N THR A 203 -10.45 4.99 26.16
CA THR A 203 -10.55 4.84 27.62
C THR A 203 -10.33 6.13 28.39
N LYS A 204 -9.66 7.11 27.78
CA LYS A 204 -9.15 8.34 28.39
C LYS A 204 -8.19 8.07 29.56
N ASP A 205 -7.54 6.90 29.57
CA ASP A 205 -6.55 6.55 30.59
C ASP A 205 -5.20 7.19 30.21
N GLU A 206 -4.84 8.21 30.97
CA GLU A 206 -3.65 9.04 30.73
C GLU A 206 -2.32 8.28 30.86
N LYS A 207 -2.32 7.06 31.42
CA LYS A 207 -1.10 6.23 31.49
C LYS A 207 -0.48 5.98 30.11
N TYR A 208 -1.29 5.87 29.04
CA TYR A 208 -0.80 5.66 27.68
C TYR A 208 -0.14 6.91 27.11
N ALA A 209 -0.69 8.10 27.39
CA ALA A 209 -0.08 9.36 26.99
C ALA A 209 1.23 9.61 27.77
N ALA A 210 1.23 9.33 29.07
CA ALA A 210 2.44 9.42 29.90
C ALA A 210 3.54 8.47 29.40
N ASN A 211 3.18 7.23 29.04
CA ASN A 211 4.12 6.27 28.48
C ASN A 211 4.68 6.73 27.11
N TRP A 212 3.85 7.31 26.25
CA TRP A 212 4.33 7.88 24.98
C TRP A 212 5.36 8.98 25.20
N ILE A 213 5.09 9.93 26.11
CA ILE A 213 6.01 11.02 26.46
C ILE A 213 7.35 10.45 26.94
N GLU A 214 7.29 9.48 27.84
CA GLU A 214 8.49 8.89 28.44
C GLU A 214 9.30 8.09 27.42
N VAL A 215 8.65 7.19 26.69
CA VAL A 215 9.33 6.25 25.77
C VAL A 215 9.82 6.98 24.52
N TYR A 216 9.02 7.88 23.95
CA TYR A 216 9.48 8.66 22.81
C TYR A 216 10.54 9.69 23.21
N GLY A 217 10.39 10.29 24.38
CA GLY A 217 11.42 11.18 24.94
C GLY A 217 12.76 10.48 25.17
N ASP A 218 12.75 9.23 25.64
CA ASP A 218 13.94 8.40 25.77
C ASP A 218 14.55 8.07 24.39
N TRP A 219 13.70 7.73 23.40
CA TRP A 219 14.13 7.49 22.03
C TRP A 219 14.83 8.71 21.40
N LEU A 220 14.25 9.90 21.57
CA LEU A 220 14.81 11.15 21.05
C LEU A 220 16.20 11.46 21.64
N LYS A 221 16.40 11.17 22.92
CA LYS A 221 17.69 11.37 23.60
C LYS A 221 18.76 10.40 23.07
N GLN A 222 18.39 9.15 22.85
CA GLN A 222 19.34 8.09 22.49
C GLN A 222 19.58 7.96 20.99
N ASN A 223 18.70 8.51 20.16
CA ASN A 223 18.80 8.48 18.71
C ASN A 223 18.78 9.90 18.10
N PRO A 224 19.73 10.77 18.48
CA PRO A 224 19.80 12.11 17.90
C PRO A 224 20.06 12.02 16.39
N LYS A 225 19.60 13.05 15.67
CA LYS A 225 19.92 13.17 14.25
C LYS A 225 21.43 13.24 14.06
N PRO A 226 21.99 12.49 13.08
CA PRO A 226 23.42 12.58 12.79
C PRO A 226 23.79 14.00 12.32
N ASP A 227 24.96 14.45 12.77
CA ASP A 227 25.55 15.75 12.42
C ASP A 227 26.24 15.76 11.05
N VAL A 228 26.28 14.59 10.38
CA VAL A 228 26.84 14.38 9.05
C VAL A 228 25.80 13.77 8.12
N ASP A 229 25.97 13.96 6.82
CA ASP A 229 25.17 13.29 5.82
C ASP A 229 25.64 11.83 5.67
N LEU A 230 24.72 10.89 5.93
CA LEU A 230 24.97 9.45 5.81
C LEU A 230 24.62 8.96 4.41
N ASP A 231 25.35 7.97 3.93
CA ASP A 231 24.95 7.23 2.73
C ASP A 231 23.94 6.13 3.11
N TYR A 232 22.67 6.44 2.99
CA TYR A 232 21.57 5.51 3.32
C TYR A 232 21.38 4.39 2.28
N THR A 233 22.20 4.31 1.23
CA THR A 233 22.27 3.13 0.36
C THR A 233 23.08 2.00 0.99
N LEU A 234 23.92 2.32 1.98
CA LEU A 234 24.68 1.36 2.74
C LEU A 234 23.85 0.78 3.90
N TYR A 235 24.00 -0.51 4.15
CA TYR A 235 23.50 -1.11 5.38
C TYR A 235 24.14 -0.45 6.61
N PRO A 236 23.39 -0.28 7.72
CA PRO A 236 23.92 0.39 8.92
C PRO A 236 25.21 -0.23 9.48
N GLU A 237 25.39 -1.55 9.34
CA GLU A 237 26.63 -2.23 9.72
C GLU A 237 27.86 -1.78 8.92
N ASN A 238 27.65 -1.28 7.71
CA ASN A 238 28.67 -0.78 6.80
C ASN A 238 28.96 0.72 6.98
N GLN A 239 28.16 1.41 7.81
CA GLN A 239 28.44 2.78 8.22
C GLN A 239 29.66 2.84 9.16
N ALA A 240 30.27 4.03 9.27
CA ALA A 240 31.28 4.25 10.30
C ALA A 240 30.74 3.92 11.69
N PRO A 241 31.54 3.30 12.60
CA PRO A 241 31.03 2.82 13.88
C PRO A 241 30.22 3.83 14.70
N ALA A 242 30.62 5.11 14.67
CA ALA A 242 29.91 6.19 15.37
C ALA A 242 28.49 6.46 14.83
N TYR A 243 28.19 6.05 13.59
CA TYR A 243 26.93 6.37 12.90
C TYR A 243 26.04 5.13 12.62
N ARG A 244 26.44 3.94 13.09
CA ARG A 244 25.65 2.72 12.87
C ARG A 244 24.25 2.82 13.44
N ASN A 245 24.10 3.37 14.62
CA ASN A 245 22.81 3.57 15.26
C ASN A 245 21.94 4.55 14.48
N ALA A 246 22.52 5.66 14.02
CA ALA A 246 21.84 6.62 13.15
C ALA A 246 21.45 5.98 11.80
N GLY A 247 22.26 5.07 11.26
CA GLY A 247 21.91 4.29 10.07
C GLY A 247 20.61 3.49 10.23
N TRP A 248 20.32 2.98 11.44
CA TRP A 248 19.07 2.30 11.76
C TRP A 248 17.91 3.27 11.99
N SER A 249 18.12 4.29 12.79
CA SER A 249 17.07 5.18 13.29
C SER A 249 16.73 6.34 12.35
N TRP A 250 17.63 6.70 11.41
CA TRP A 250 17.48 7.86 10.52
C TRP A 250 17.44 7.53 9.02
N ARG A 251 17.34 6.23 8.64
CA ARG A 251 17.07 5.91 7.23
C ARG A 251 15.79 6.60 6.76
N PRO A 252 15.81 7.38 5.67
CA PRO A 252 14.71 8.26 5.28
C PRO A 252 13.34 7.58 5.15
N LEU A 253 13.29 6.30 4.74
CA LEU A 253 12.04 5.52 4.70
C LEU A 253 11.44 5.33 6.10
N ASP A 254 12.27 5.03 7.10
CA ASP A 254 11.78 4.78 8.46
C ASP A 254 11.44 6.08 9.17
N VAL A 255 12.16 7.16 8.85
CA VAL A 255 11.78 8.52 9.28
C VAL A 255 10.42 8.91 8.69
N ALA A 256 10.15 8.58 7.41
CA ALA A 256 8.87 8.87 6.77
C ALA A 256 7.72 8.10 7.44
N ALA A 257 7.90 6.80 7.71
CA ALA A 257 6.90 6.02 8.45
C ALA A 257 6.65 6.62 9.84
N ARG A 258 7.71 6.97 10.57
CA ARG A 258 7.62 7.60 11.89
C ARG A 258 6.89 8.94 11.86
N VAL A 259 7.15 9.79 10.87
CA VAL A 259 6.44 11.07 10.69
C VAL A 259 4.94 10.83 10.51
N ASN A 260 4.53 9.89 9.65
CA ASN A 260 3.11 9.55 9.45
C ASN A 260 2.45 9.06 10.76
N ASP A 261 3.15 8.22 11.52
CA ASP A 261 2.62 7.69 12.77
C ASP A 261 2.55 8.78 13.86
N GLN A 262 3.56 9.64 13.99
CA GLN A 262 3.55 10.75 14.94
C GLN A 262 2.45 11.77 14.61
N CYS A 263 2.15 12.03 13.33
CA CYS A 263 0.99 12.84 12.95
C CYS A 263 -0.33 12.26 13.50
N SER A 264 -0.48 10.94 13.41
CA SER A 264 -1.67 10.24 13.93
C SER A 264 -1.72 10.22 15.46
N LEU A 265 -0.56 10.03 16.12
CA LEU A 265 -0.46 10.07 17.59
C LEU A 265 -0.86 11.44 18.14
N LEU A 266 -0.39 12.53 17.54
CA LEU A 266 -0.78 13.89 17.90
C LEU A 266 -2.29 14.12 17.80
N GLU A 267 -2.97 13.49 16.86
CA GLU A 267 -4.42 13.61 16.73
C GLU A 267 -5.18 12.81 17.82
N TYR A 268 -4.78 11.55 18.08
CA TYR A 268 -5.38 10.74 19.12
C TYR A 268 -5.20 11.34 20.51
N TYR A 269 -4.02 11.92 20.79
CA TYR A 269 -3.69 12.50 22.10
C TYR A 269 -4.05 13.99 22.24
N GLN A 270 -4.70 14.61 21.23
CA GLN A 270 -4.99 16.05 21.22
C GLN A 270 -5.65 16.57 22.51
N GLN A 271 -6.49 15.75 23.16
CA GLN A 271 -7.23 16.12 24.38
C GLN A 271 -6.60 15.57 25.67
N SER A 272 -5.41 14.99 25.61
CA SER A 272 -4.73 14.47 26.80
C SER A 272 -4.32 15.60 27.75
N GLU A 273 -4.63 15.42 29.02
CA GLU A 273 -4.22 16.36 30.08
C GLU A 273 -2.72 16.23 30.41
N THR A 274 -2.13 15.05 30.15
CA THR A 274 -0.71 14.78 30.38
C THR A 274 0.19 15.52 29.38
N ILE A 275 -0.32 15.84 28.17
CA ILE A 275 0.45 16.63 27.19
C ILE A 275 0.50 18.07 27.64
N ASP A 276 1.67 18.51 28.01
CA ASP A 276 2.00 19.91 28.28
C ASP A 276 2.64 20.61 27.08
N VAL A 277 2.96 21.89 27.27
CA VAL A 277 3.55 22.68 26.19
C VAL A 277 5.01 22.31 25.92
N ASP A 278 5.75 21.85 26.91
CA ASP A 278 7.16 21.48 26.75
C ASP A 278 7.28 20.20 25.88
N TRP A 279 6.38 19.24 26.11
CA TRP A 279 6.29 18.07 25.25
C TRP A 279 5.83 18.42 23.84
N LEU A 280 4.81 19.27 23.70
CA LEU A 280 4.34 19.71 22.39
C LEU A 280 5.43 20.47 21.62
N SER A 281 6.19 21.33 22.32
CA SER A 281 7.36 22.02 21.74
C SER A 281 8.41 21.06 21.24
N THR A 282 8.71 20.03 22.03
CA THR A 282 9.66 18.96 21.67
C THR A 282 9.19 18.22 20.42
N VAL A 283 7.93 17.78 20.37
CA VAL A 283 7.42 17.03 19.23
C VAL A 283 7.37 17.88 17.96
N TYR A 284 6.93 19.13 18.03
CA TYR A 284 6.89 20.02 16.86
C TYR A 284 8.28 20.32 16.31
N TRP A 285 9.25 20.56 17.19
CA TRP A 285 10.63 20.78 16.80
C TRP A 285 11.24 19.57 16.10
N HIS A 286 11.05 18.38 16.66
CA HIS A 286 11.52 17.13 16.05
C HIS A 286 10.74 16.74 14.80
N LEU A 287 9.46 17.08 14.67
CA LEU A 287 8.70 16.89 13.45
C LEU A 287 9.31 17.71 12.30
N ASP A 288 9.61 18.99 12.55
CA ASP A 288 10.30 19.85 11.56
C ASP A 288 11.67 19.28 11.16
N GLU A 289 12.45 18.84 12.14
CA GLU A 289 13.77 18.23 11.91
C GLU A 289 13.67 16.97 11.02
N GLN A 290 12.73 16.07 11.32
CA GLN A 290 12.53 14.81 10.61
C GLN A 290 12.03 15.03 9.19
N VAL A 291 11.04 15.90 8.98
CA VAL A 291 10.53 16.21 7.64
C VAL A 291 11.61 16.85 6.76
N ASN A 292 12.37 17.80 7.31
CA ASN A 292 13.48 18.40 6.58
C ASN A 292 14.63 17.41 6.30
N HIS A 293 14.81 16.39 7.17
CA HIS A 293 15.75 15.31 6.91
C HIS A 293 15.29 14.43 5.74
N ILE A 294 14.01 14.07 5.65
CA ILE A 294 13.45 13.32 4.52
C ILE A 294 13.69 14.07 3.21
N ILE A 295 13.36 15.37 3.16
CA ILE A 295 13.49 16.18 1.94
C ILE A 295 14.94 16.23 1.43
N ARG A 296 15.91 16.32 2.33
CA ARG A 296 17.34 16.32 1.97
C ARG A 296 17.84 14.97 1.49
N ASN A 297 17.18 13.88 1.86
CA ASN A 297 17.62 12.51 1.63
C ASN A 297 16.57 11.67 0.88
N TYR A 298 15.79 12.27 0.00
CA TYR A 298 14.85 11.52 -0.83
C TYR A 298 15.54 10.39 -1.59
N SER A 299 14.93 9.24 -1.59
CA SER A 299 15.31 8.15 -2.50
C SER A 299 15.16 8.60 -3.96
N THR A 300 15.91 7.99 -4.85
CA THR A 300 15.89 8.40 -6.28
C THR A 300 14.66 7.88 -7.01
N THR A 301 14.04 6.81 -6.53
CA THR A 301 12.87 6.14 -7.14
C THR A 301 12.29 5.12 -6.16
N SER A 302 11.30 4.35 -6.58
CA SER A 302 10.64 3.24 -5.91
C SER A 302 9.59 3.65 -4.86
N ASN A 303 8.96 2.65 -4.26
CA ASN A 303 8.03 2.85 -3.15
C ASN A 303 8.63 3.67 -1.98
N HIS A 304 9.95 3.62 -1.78
CA HIS A 304 10.62 4.43 -0.76
C HIS A 304 10.39 5.93 -1.01
N LEU A 305 10.61 6.39 -2.25
CA LEU A 305 10.40 7.80 -2.60
C LEU A 305 8.92 8.21 -2.44
N ILE A 306 7.98 7.33 -2.82
CA ILE A 306 6.56 7.61 -2.69
C ILE A 306 6.17 7.78 -1.21
N THR A 307 6.56 6.84 -0.34
CA THR A 307 6.27 6.90 1.10
C THR A 307 6.92 8.14 1.76
N GLN A 308 8.13 8.51 1.35
CA GLN A 308 8.80 9.72 1.80
C GLN A 308 8.03 10.99 1.40
N ALA A 309 7.64 11.10 0.14
CA ALA A 309 6.88 12.25 -0.36
C ALA A 309 5.47 12.34 0.25
N GLN A 310 4.83 11.20 0.51
CA GLN A 310 3.58 11.11 1.24
C GLN A 310 3.74 11.71 2.65
N ALA A 311 4.71 11.25 3.45
CA ALA A 311 4.92 11.72 4.81
C ALA A 311 5.19 13.22 4.88
N VAL A 312 6.00 13.73 3.94
CA VAL A 312 6.30 15.17 3.82
C VAL A 312 5.04 15.97 3.51
N THR A 313 4.20 15.47 2.58
CA THR A 313 2.93 16.13 2.23
C THR A 313 1.95 16.10 3.41
N PHE A 314 1.82 14.95 4.08
CA PHE A 314 0.96 14.80 5.26
C PHE A 314 1.33 15.79 6.35
N ALA A 315 2.60 15.83 6.76
CA ALA A 315 3.05 16.76 7.79
C ALA A 315 2.74 18.23 7.42
N GLY A 316 2.99 18.63 6.17
CA GLY A 316 2.72 19.99 5.72
C GLY A 316 1.23 20.36 5.65
N VAL A 317 0.37 19.39 5.30
CA VAL A 317 -1.09 19.59 5.25
C VAL A 317 -1.69 19.60 6.67
N LEU A 318 -1.26 18.69 7.53
CA LEU A 318 -1.82 18.51 8.87
C LEU A 318 -1.36 19.60 9.86
N PHE A 319 -0.19 20.18 9.64
CA PHE A 319 0.39 21.22 10.53
C PHE A 319 0.72 22.49 9.75
N PRO A 320 -0.31 23.19 9.20
CA PRO A 320 -0.11 24.41 8.39
C PRO A 320 0.45 25.58 9.20
N GLU A 321 0.41 25.51 10.53
CA GLU A 321 1.01 26.45 11.47
C GLU A 321 2.55 26.39 11.52
N LEU A 322 3.19 25.38 10.92
CA LEU A 322 4.63 25.27 10.90
C LEU A 322 5.24 26.13 9.76
N LYS A 323 6.39 26.75 10.01
CA LYS A 323 7.06 27.64 9.03
C LYS A 323 7.31 27.01 7.67
N ASN A 324 7.68 25.74 7.69
CA ASN A 324 8.05 24.99 6.49
C ASN A 324 6.88 24.26 5.84
N ALA A 325 5.68 24.25 6.44
CA ALA A 325 4.53 23.48 6.00
C ALA A 325 4.20 23.63 4.51
N SER A 326 4.13 24.87 4.00
CA SER A 326 3.84 25.11 2.58
C SER A 326 4.92 24.55 1.64
N LYS A 327 6.20 24.64 2.05
CA LYS A 327 7.32 24.06 1.28
C LYS A 327 7.29 22.54 1.30
N TRP A 328 6.88 21.95 2.42
CA TRP A 328 6.72 20.50 2.52
C TRP A 328 5.63 19.99 1.59
N VAL A 329 4.44 20.64 1.61
CA VAL A 329 3.36 20.29 0.69
C VAL A 329 3.81 20.41 -0.78
N GLU A 330 4.49 21.51 -1.13
CA GLU A 330 5.01 21.70 -2.49
C GLU A 330 6.03 20.64 -2.87
N SER A 331 7.00 20.35 -2.00
CA SER A 331 8.04 19.33 -2.23
C SER A 331 7.42 17.95 -2.43
N GLY A 332 6.61 17.48 -1.46
CA GLY A 332 6.05 16.14 -1.50
C GLY A 332 5.05 15.95 -2.66
N SER A 333 4.14 16.91 -2.88
CA SER A 333 3.18 16.83 -4.00
C SER A 333 3.87 16.88 -5.37
N THR A 334 4.95 17.65 -5.52
CA THR A 334 5.73 17.67 -6.77
C THR A 334 6.35 16.31 -7.06
N VAL A 335 6.96 15.68 -6.05
CA VAL A 335 7.51 14.33 -6.20
C VAL A 335 6.41 13.34 -6.61
N LEU A 336 5.27 13.32 -5.91
CA LEU A 336 4.18 12.40 -6.20
C LEU A 336 3.57 12.63 -7.59
N ASN A 337 3.43 13.89 -8.03
CA ASN A 337 2.96 14.22 -9.37
C ASN A 337 3.89 13.68 -10.46
N ASN A 338 5.19 13.62 -10.22
CA ASN A 338 6.15 13.03 -11.13
C ASN A 338 6.13 11.49 -11.07
N GLU A 339 6.11 10.93 -9.85
CA GLU A 339 6.20 9.48 -9.64
C GLU A 339 4.97 8.73 -10.12
N VAL A 340 3.77 9.32 -10.11
CA VAL A 340 2.56 8.69 -10.65
C VAL A 340 2.68 8.32 -12.14
N THR A 341 3.49 9.05 -12.90
CA THR A 341 3.76 8.76 -14.32
C THR A 341 5.10 8.01 -14.52
N ALA A 342 6.06 8.23 -13.63
CA ALA A 342 7.35 7.54 -13.69
C ALA A 342 7.23 6.06 -13.35
N GLN A 343 6.39 5.69 -12.36
CA GLN A 343 6.24 4.32 -11.87
C GLN A 343 5.04 3.57 -12.47
N TYR A 344 4.09 4.27 -13.08
CA TYR A 344 2.91 3.64 -13.68
C TYR A 344 2.88 3.85 -15.20
N PHE A 345 2.35 2.86 -15.91
CA PHE A 345 2.09 2.95 -17.34
C PHE A 345 0.87 3.82 -17.64
N PRO A 346 0.72 4.32 -18.88
CA PRO A 346 -0.45 5.09 -19.31
C PRO A 346 -1.79 4.34 -19.16
N ASP A 347 -1.76 2.99 -19.17
CA ASP A 347 -2.93 2.13 -18.95
C ASP A 347 -3.28 1.94 -17.46
N GLY A 348 -2.49 2.50 -16.55
CA GLY A 348 -2.71 2.51 -15.11
C GLY A 348 -1.96 1.43 -14.33
N TRP A 349 -1.27 0.50 -14.96
CA TRP A 349 -0.50 -0.53 -14.28
C TRP A 349 0.83 -0.03 -13.70
N LEU A 350 1.22 -0.59 -12.55
CA LEU A 350 2.56 -0.42 -12.00
C LEU A 350 3.61 -1.06 -12.94
N LYS A 351 4.67 -0.34 -13.25
CA LYS A 351 5.74 -0.81 -14.16
C LYS A 351 6.51 -2.03 -13.66
N ASP A 352 6.50 -2.30 -12.35
CA ASP A 352 7.06 -3.54 -11.80
C ASP A 352 6.31 -4.80 -12.27
N GLY A 353 5.08 -4.65 -12.76
CA GLY A 353 4.29 -5.70 -13.40
C GLY A 353 3.65 -6.69 -12.43
N ASP A 354 3.69 -6.43 -11.14
CA ASP A 354 3.14 -7.27 -10.08
C ASP A 354 1.87 -6.67 -9.47
N LEU A 355 0.80 -7.47 -9.35
CA LEU A 355 -0.49 -6.99 -8.86
C LEU A 355 -0.47 -6.71 -7.34
N HIS A 356 0.32 -7.44 -6.56
CA HIS A 356 0.44 -7.20 -5.13
C HIS A 356 1.01 -5.81 -4.85
N TYR A 357 2.13 -5.46 -5.50
CA TYR A 357 2.74 -4.13 -5.35
C TYR A 357 1.91 -3.04 -6.00
N HIS A 358 1.18 -3.35 -7.08
CA HIS A 358 0.22 -2.43 -7.67
C HIS A 358 -0.87 -2.01 -6.68
N ILE A 359 -1.54 -2.97 -6.03
CA ILE A 359 -2.60 -2.68 -5.05
C ILE A 359 -2.02 -1.95 -3.82
N ALA A 360 -0.84 -2.35 -3.35
CA ALA A 360 -0.20 -1.73 -2.20
C ALA A 360 0.21 -0.27 -2.49
N GLY A 361 0.77 0.00 -3.68
CA GLY A 361 1.26 1.31 -4.07
C GLY A 361 0.16 2.37 -4.25
N ILE A 362 -1.06 1.96 -4.62
CA ILE A 362 -2.19 2.89 -4.75
C ILE A 362 -2.44 3.66 -3.45
N GLU A 363 -2.26 3.03 -2.30
CA GLU A 363 -2.65 3.59 -1.01
C GLU A 363 -1.87 4.86 -0.66
N ASP A 364 -0.56 4.90 -0.93
CA ASP A 364 0.26 6.07 -0.65
C ASP A 364 -0.18 7.28 -1.50
N PHE A 365 -0.47 7.06 -2.78
CA PHE A 365 -0.98 8.11 -3.68
C PHE A 365 -2.39 8.55 -3.28
N ARG A 366 -3.29 7.59 -3.00
CA ARG A 366 -4.68 7.83 -2.64
C ARG A 366 -4.79 8.63 -1.33
N SER A 367 -4.12 8.18 -0.28
CA SER A 367 -4.22 8.82 1.02
C SER A 367 -3.64 10.24 1.00
N THR A 368 -2.60 10.46 0.20
CA THR A 368 -2.03 11.81 0.03
C THR A 368 -2.98 12.75 -0.72
N MET A 369 -3.62 12.28 -1.77
CA MET A 369 -4.66 13.07 -2.45
C MET A 369 -5.83 13.36 -1.50
N LEU A 370 -6.24 12.38 -0.71
CA LEU A 370 -7.36 12.51 0.23
C LEU A 370 -7.06 13.50 1.36
N VAL A 371 -5.86 13.44 1.97
CA VAL A 371 -5.50 14.43 3.02
C VAL A 371 -5.52 15.85 2.47
N ALA A 372 -5.03 16.05 1.24
CA ALA A 372 -5.08 17.36 0.59
C ALA A 372 -6.53 17.82 0.30
N GLN A 373 -7.39 16.93 -0.17
CA GLN A 373 -8.81 17.21 -0.42
C GLN A 373 -9.54 17.60 0.86
N LEU A 374 -9.38 16.82 1.92
CA LEU A 374 -10.03 17.09 3.23
C LEU A 374 -9.62 18.43 3.84
N ASN A 375 -8.43 18.91 3.51
CA ASN A 375 -7.87 20.15 4.04
C ASN A 375 -7.84 21.32 3.02
N GLY A 376 -8.65 21.25 1.94
CA GLY A 376 -8.82 22.34 0.98
C GLY A 376 -7.62 22.59 0.06
N GLN A 377 -6.74 21.61 -0.11
CA GLN A 377 -5.53 21.70 -0.92
C GLN A 377 -5.55 20.79 -2.18
N SER A 378 -6.75 20.47 -2.68
CA SER A 378 -6.92 19.62 -3.89
C SER A 378 -6.14 20.12 -5.11
N ASN A 379 -5.91 21.41 -5.22
CA ASN A 379 -5.14 22.04 -6.30
C ASN A 379 -3.66 21.65 -6.36
N ARG A 380 -3.15 20.95 -5.34
CA ARG A 380 -1.78 20.39 -5.34
C ARG A 380 -1.64 19.18 -6.27
N PHE A 381 -2.76 18.55 -6.63
CA PHE A 381 -2.80 17.41 -7.53
C PHE A 381 -3.54 17.77 -8.82
N PRO A 382 -2.85 17.83 -9.97
CA PRO A 382 -3.45 18.21 -11.25
C PRO A 382 -4.40 17.12 -11.78
N ALA A 383 -5.23 17.47 -12.76
CA ALA A 383 -6.20 16.54 -13.37
C ALA A 383 -5.51 15.27 -13.95
N SER A 384 -4.27 15.38 -14.44
CA SER A 384 -3.50 14.23 -14.91
C SER A 384 -3.16 13.23 -13.80
N TYR A 385 -2.86 13.71 -12.60
CA TYR A 385 -2.65 12.85 -11.43
C TYR A 385 -3.96 12.12 -11.06
N VAL A 386 -5.05 12.86 -10.97
CA VAL A 386 -6.38 12.30 -10.64
C VAL A 386 -6.79 11.24 -11.66
N GLU A 387 -6.54 11.47 -12.95
CA GLU A 387 -6.83 10.51 -14.02
C GLU A 387 -5.92 9.26 -13.93
N SER A 388 -4.64 9.42 -13.62
CA SER A 388 -3.74 8.29 -13.36
C SER A 388 -4.24 7.45 -12.19
N MET A 389 -4.64 8.09 -11.09
CA MET A 389 -5.24 7.42 -9.94
C MET A 389 -6.51 6.65 -10.31
N ARG A 390 -7.38 7.23 -11.15
CA ARG A 390 -8.59 6.55 -11.66
C ARG A 390 -8.22 5.26 -12.39
N LYS A 391 -7.29 5.33 -13.33
CA LYS A 391 -6.82 4.17 -14.08
C LYS A 391 -6.19 3.10 -13.19
N MET A 392 -5.37 3.51 -12.21
CA MET A 392 -4.76 2.57 -11.25
C MET A 392 -5.85 1.78 -10.48
N THR A 393 -6.90 2.46 -10.02
CA THR A 393 -8.01 1.79 -9.31
C THR A 393 -8.85 0.90 -10.24
N GLU A 394 -9.01 1.27 -11.52
CA GLU A 394 -9.68 0.45 -12.53
C GLU A 394 -8.91 -0.82 -12.89
N VAL A 395 -7.57 -0.82 -12.81
CA VAL A 395 -6.77 -2.05 -12.92
C VAL A 395 -7.22 -3.05 -11.85
N VAL A 396 -7.29 -2.63 -10.59
CA VAL A 396 -7.71 -3.51 -9.49
C VAL A 396 -9.11 -4.04 -9.73
N MET A 397 -10.07 -3.16 -10.08
CA MET A 397 -11.45 -3.55 -10.37
C MET A 397 -11.52 -4.64 -11.45
N ASN A 398 -10.74 -4.50 -12.52
CA ASN A 398 -10.78 -5.43 -13.64
C ASN A 398 -10.01 -6.73 -13.39
N MET A 399 -9.02 -6.73 -12.47
CA MET A 399 -8.22 -7.90 -12.14
C MET A 399 -8.84 -8.78 -11.04
N VAL A 400 -9.76 -8.24 -10.24
CA VAL A 400 -10.46 -9.03 -9.21
C VAL A 400 -11.42 -10.03 -9.84
N TYR A 401 -11.33 -11.29 -9.42
CA TYR A 401 -12.29 -12.34 -9.76
C TYR A 401 -13.66 -12.09 -9.10
N PRO A 402 -14.75 -12.63 -9.65
CA PRO A 402 -16.09 -12.41 -9.09
C PRO A 402 -16.32 -12.91 -7.66
N ASP A 403 -15.41 -13.73 -7.12
CA ASP A 403 -15.41 -14.19 -5.72
C ASP A 403 -14.56 -13.32 -4.79
N TYR A 404 -13.98 -12.22 -5.32
CA TYR A 404 -13.05 -11.33 -4.62
C TYR A 404 -11.74 -12.01 -4.23
N THR A 405 -11.24 -12.87 -5.10
CA THR A 405 -9.83 -13.26 -5.14
C THR A 405 -9.13 -12.56 -6.31
N VAL A 406 -7.82 -12.66 -6.39
CA VAL A 406 -7.01 -12.07 -7.47
C VAL A 406 -6.18 -13.13 -8.18
N PRO A 407 -5.76 -12.89 -9.44
CA PRO A 407 -4.76 -13.73 -10.10
C PRO A 407 -3.47 -13.83 -9.28
N ASN A 408 -2.83 -14.99 -9.37
CA ASN A 408 -1.59 -15.30 -8.65
C ASN A 408 -0.34 -15.10 -9.52
N MET A 409 -0.47 -14.40 -10.65
CA MET A 409 0.58 -14.19 -11.65
C MET A 409 1.77 -13.44 -11.09
N THR A 410 2.95 -13.72 -11.62
CA THR A 410 4.23 -13.12 -11.22
C THR A 410 4.52 -13.35 -9.72
N ASP A 411 4.97 -12.33 -8.99
CA ASP A 411 5.25 -12.39 -7.56
C ASP A 411 4.02 -12.05 -6.69
N THR A 412 2.83 -12.07 -7.27
CA THR A 412 1.59 -11.81 -6.53
C THR A 412 1.42 -12.82 -5.39
N ARG A 413 1.15 -12.29 -4.20
CA ARG A 413 0.84 -13.06 -3.00
C ARG A 413 -0.66 -13.03 -2.77
N ARG A 414 -1.40 -13.89 -3.48
CA ARG A 414 -2.87 -13.88 -3.53
C ARG A 414 -3.52 -13.82 -2.15
N ASP A 415 -3.03 -14.61 -1.20
CA ASP A 415 -3.63 -14.74 0.14
C ASP A 415 -3.48 -13.48 1.00
N THR A 416 -2.64 -12.54 0.61
CA THR A 416 -2.56 -11.20 1.24
C THR A 416 -3.84 -10.40 0.96
N TRP A 417 -4.46 -10.61 -0.20
CA TRP A 417 -5.61 -9.87 -0.68
C TRP A 417 -6.90 -10.63 -0.42
N THR A 418 -7.26 -10.73 0.87
CA THR A 418 -8.51 -11.36 1.27
C THR A 418 -9.72 -10.57 0.76
N LYS A 419 -10.87 -11.23 0.65
CA LYS A 419 -12.14 -10.60 0.24
C LYS A 419 -12.43 -9.33 1.04
N SER A 420 -12.21 -9.33 2.35
CA SER A 420 -12.44 -8.17 3.22
C SER A 420 -11.51 -7.01 2.89
N VAL A 421 -10.24 -7.28 2.62
CA VAL A 421 -9.24 -6.27 2.23
C VAL A 421 -9.59 -5.68 0.87
N LEU A 422 -9.89 -6.51 -0.13
CA LEU A 422 -10.25 -6.03 -1.47
C LEU A 422 -11.54 -5.22 -1.46
N LYS A 423 -12.57 -5.64 -0.72
CA LYS A 423 -13.82 -4.87 -0.57
C LYS A 423 -13.57 -3.50 0.06
N ARG A 424 -12.76 -3.44 1.11
CA ARG A 424 -12.37 -2.16 1.71
C ARG A 424 -11.65 -1.27 0.71
N ASN A 425 -10.70 -1.79 -0.06
CA ASN A 425 -9.99 -1.03 -1.08
C ASN A 425 -10.95 -0.53 -2.17
N LEU A 426 -11.82 -1.38 -2.71
CA LEU A 426 -12.82 -0.99 -3.71
C LEU A 426 -13.79 0.07 -3.16
N THR A 427 -14.17 -0.01 -1.88
CA THR A 427 -14.98 1.01 -1.20
C THR A 427 -14.24 2.34 -1.14
N ASN A 428 -12.96 2.32 -0.77
CA ASN A 428 -12.12 3.51 -0.76
C ASN A 428 -11.99 4.13 -2.15
N TYR A 429 -11.88 3.30 -3.20
CA TYR A 429 -11.79 3.76 -4.59
C TYR A 429 -13.13 4.35 -5.07
N ALA A 430 -14.25 3.72 -4.73
CA ALA A 430 -15.59 4.24 -5.04
C ALA A 430 -15.86 5.58 -4.34
N ASN A 431 -15.40 5.74 -3.09
CA ASN A 431 -15.50 7.01 -2.36
C ASN A 431 -14.62 8.11 -2.99
N LEU A 432 -13.45 7.73 -3.50
CA LEU A 432 -12.54 8.66 -4.18
C LEU A 432 -13.10 9.13 -5.54
N PHE A 433 -13.80 8.23 -6.24
CA PHE A 433 -14.39 8.46 -7.58
C PHE A 433 -15.90 8.12 -7.56
N PRO A 434 -16.74 8.95 -6.92
CA PRO A 434 -18.17 8.64 -6.76
C PRO A 434 -18.95 8.62 -8.08
N ASP A 435 -18.41 9.16 -9.14
CA ASP A 435 -18.93 9.06 -10.51
C ASP A 435 -18.68 7.69 -11.16
N ASN A 436 -17.75 6.89 -10.64
CA ASN A 436 -17.50 5.52 -11.08
C ASN A 436 -18.50 4.55 -10.43
N THR A 437 -19.73 4.49 -10.97
CA THR A 437 -20.79 3.63 -10.44
C THR A 437 -20.49 2.14 -10.59
N GLN A 438 -19.59 1.75 -11.48
CA GLN A 438 -19.13 0.35 -11.63
C GLN A 438 -18.21 -0.06 -10.46
N MET A 439 -17.34 0.83 -10.02
CA MET A 439 -16.54 0.62 -8.81
C MET A 439 -17.42 0.46 -7.57
N LEU A 440 -18.47 1.27 -7.45
CA LEU A 440 -19.45 1.16 -6.37
C LEU A 440 -20.18 -0.19 -6.40
N TRP A 441 -20.52 -0.68 -7.60
CA TRP A 441 -21.14 -2.02 -7.75
C TRP A 441 -20.23 -3.12 -7.23
N MET A 442 -18.95 -3.10 -7.58
CA MET A 442 -17.95 -4.03 -7.06
C MET A 442 -17.77 -3.89 -5.54
N ALA A 443 -17.66 -2.67 -5.02
CA ALA A 443 -17.51 -2.42 -3.59
C ALA A 443 -18.67 -2.96 -2.75
N THR A 444 -19.89 -2.93 -3.30
CA THR A 444 -21.14 -3.33 -2.60
C THR A 444 -21.65 -4.72 -2.98
N GLU A 445 -20.88 -5.52 -3.71
CA GLU A 445 -21.29 -6.84 -4.23
C GLU A 445 -22.62 -6.79 -5.00
N GLY A 446 -22.82 -5.75 -5.79
CA GLY A 446 -24.01 -5.59 -6.64
C GLY A 446 -25.23 -4.95 -5.95
N VAL A 447 -25.13 -4.54 -4.68
CA VAL A 447 -26.24 -3.90 -3.96
C VAL A 447 -26.51 -2.48 -4.47
N SER A 448 -25.46 -1.75 -4.86
CA SER A 448 -25.54 -0.37 -5.35
C SER A 448 -24.59 -0.17 -6.52
N GLY A 449 -24.87 0.87 -7.32
CA GLY A 449 -24.07 1.17 -8.52
C GLY A 449 -24.59 0.48 -9.77
N THR A 450 -23.75 0.38 -10.79
CA THR A 450 -24.07 -0.19 -12.10
C THR A 450 -23.16 -1.37 -12.39
N GLN A 451 -23.73 -2.55 -12.68
CA GLN A 451 -22.93 -3.71 -13.07
C GLN A 451 -22.05 -3.38 -14.28
N PRO A 452 -20.73 -3.65 -14.23
CA PRO A 452 -19.87 -3.44 -15.38
C PRO A 452 -20.31 -4.32 -16.56
N GLY A 453 -20.25 -3.76 -17.76
CA GLY A 453 -20.62 -4.48 -19.00
C GLY A 453 -19.43 -4.93 -19.84
N THR A 454 -18.22 -4.57 -19.45
CA THR A 454 -16.99 -4.85 -20.21
C THR A 454 -16.69 -6.34 -20.20
N LYS A 455 -16.63 -6.97 -21.37
CA LYS A 455 -16.23 -8.38 -21.55
C LYS A 455 -14.74 -8.55 -21.76
N VAL A 456 -14.10 -7.61 -22.45
CA VAL A 456 -12.65 -7.63 -22.69
C VAL A 456 -12.04 -6.32 -22.20
N LYS A 457 -11.07 -6.40 -21.32
CA LYS A 457 -10.27 -5.27 -20.87
C LYS A 457 -8.80 -5.55 -21.17
N THR A 458 -8.14 -4.60 -21.83
CA THR A 458 -6.73 -4.71 -22.20
C THR A 458 -5.91 -3.66 -21.47
N PHE A 459 -4.72 -4.08 -21.03
CA PHE A 459 -3.67 -3.24 -20.47
C PHE A 459 -2.38 -3.51 -21.28
N PRO A 460 -2.30 -2.98 -22.51
CA PRO A 460 -1.25 -3.36 -23.46
C PRO A 460 0.14 -2.87 -23.04
N ASP A 461 0.25 -1.76 -22.32
CA ASP A 461 1.53 -1.24 -21.84
C ASP A 461 2.15 -2.16 -20.78
N ALA A 462 1.33 -2.76 -19.94
CA ALA A 462 1.76 -3.73 -18.94
C ALA A 462 1.77 -5.17 -19.46
N GLY A 463 0.99 -5.47 -20.52
CA GLY A 463 0.84 -6.80 -21.10
C GLY A 463 -0.16 -7.69 -20.36
N TYR A 464 -1.21 -7.14 -19.78
CA TYR A 464 -2.29 -7.88 -19.15
C TYR A 464 -3.60 -7.75 -19.92
N TYR A 465 -4.31 -8.86 -20.08
CA TYR A 465 -5.52 -8.94 -20.89
C TYR A 465 -6.56 -9.78 -20.12
N VAL A 466 -7.74 -9.23 -19.96
CA VAL A 466 -8.85 -9.85 -19.23
C VAL A 466 -10.00 -10.11 -20.17
N MET A 467 -10.50 -11.34 -20.20
CA MET A 467 -11.69 -11.73 -20.94
C MET A 467 -12.67 -12.39 -19.95
N ARG A 468 -13.92 -11.90 -19.87
CA ARG A 468 -14.94 -12.43 -18.95
C ARG A 468 -16.31 -12.50 -19.60
N THR A 469 -17.08 -13.53 -19.22
CA THR A 469 -18.47 -13.67 -19.68
C THR A 469 -19.42 -12.77 -18.92
N GLY A 470 -19.04 -12.39 -17.71
CA GLY A 470 -19.78 -11.47 -16.86
C GLY A 470 -19.02 -11.15 -15.56
N TRP A 471 -19.73 -10.63 -14.57
CA TRP A 471 -19.16 -10.07 -13.34
C TRP A 471 -19.69 -10.75 -12.07
N THR A 472 -20.43 -11.86 -12.21
CA THR A 472 -21.02 -12.59 -11.10
C THR A 472 -20.28 -13.90 -10.84
N LYS A 473 -20.55 -14.53 -9.69
CA LYS A 473 -19.94 -15.82 -9.33
C LYS A 473 -20.32 -16.98 -10.27
N SER A 474 -21.33 -16.81 -11.10
CA SER A 474 -21.73 -17.83 -12.10
C SER A 474 -20.99 -17.70 -13.43
N ASP A 475 -20.19 -16.67 -13.59
CA ASP A 475 -19.48 -16.33 -14.81
C ASP A 475 -18.08 -16.96 -14.87
N MET A 476 -17.39 -16.68 -15.98
CA MET A 476 -16.01 -17.11 -16.23
C MET A 476 -15.12 -15.89 -16.45
N MET A 477 -13.86 -16.03 -16.11
CA MET A 477 -12.85 -15.01 -16.35
C MET A 477 -11.50 -15.65 -16.68
N MET A 478 -10.89 -15.20 -17.76
CA MET A 478 -9.52 -15.55 -18.12
C MET A 478 -8.66 -14.29 -18.04
N VAL A 479 -7.51 -14.41 -17.41
CA VAL A 479 -6.46 -13.39 -17.43
C VAL A 479 -5.29 -13.95 -18.21
N VAL A 480 -4.83 -13.21 -19.20
CA VAL A 480 -3.66 -13.57 -20.02
C VAL A 480 -2.57 -12.54 -19.79
N GLN A 481 -1.34 -12.98 -19.63
CA GLN A 481 -0.18 -12.11 -19.48
C GLN A 481 0.77 -12.30 -20.67
N ASN A 482 1.19 -11.21 -21.28
CA ASN A 482 2.18 -11.17 -22.36
C ASN A 482 2.87 -9.81 -22.36
N THR A 483 3.86 -9.63 -21.48
CA THR A 483 4.48 -8.35 -21.20
C THR A 483 5.39 -7.85 -22.33
N PRO A 484 5.25 -6.59 -22.77
CA PRO A 484 6.10 -6.00 -23.79
C PRO A 484 7.53 -5.71 -23.35
N GLU A 485 7.82 -5.68 -22.06
CA GLU A 485 9.18 -5.44 -21.56
C GLU A 485 10.02 -6.71 -21.38
N GLY A 486 9.41 -7.89 -21.55
CA GLY A 486 10.07 -9.19 -21.35
C GLY A 486 10.36 -9.54 -19.88
N PRO A 487 10.58 -10.82 -19.58
CA PRO A 487 10.64 -11.31 -18.19
C PRO A 487 11.93 -10.95 -17.44
N SER A 488 13.02 -10.66 -18.15
CA SER A 488 14.35 -10.49 -17.55
C SER A 488 14.66 -9.11 -16.99
N LYS A 489 13.76 -8.12 -17.14
CA LYS A 489 14.07 -6.70 -16.89
C LYS A 489 13.57 -6.15 -15.55
N LYS A 490 12.74 -6.88 -14.79
CA LYS A 490 12.11 -6.39 -13.55
C LYS A 490 12.13 -7.43 -12.44
N TRP A 491 12.29 -6.99 -11.19
CA TRP A 491 12.46 -7.83 -10.00
C TRP A 491 11.29 -8.79 -9.73
N HIS A 492 10.05 -8.35 -10.01
CA HIS A 492 8.85 -9.10 -9.69
C HIS A 492 8.29 -9.88 -10.88
N ARG A 493 8.93 -9.84 -12.06
CA ARG A 493 8.53 -10.60 -13.23
C ARG A 493 9.09 -12.02 -13.21
N GLN A 494 8.38 -12.93 -13.89
CA GLN A 494 8.76 -14.32 -14.05
C GLN A 494 8.90 -14.65 -15.56
N TYR A 495 9.27 -15.89 -15.92
CA TYR A 495 9.40 -16.31 -17.31
C TYR A 495 8.06 -16.84 -17.86
N ASP A 496 7.03 -15.98 -17.86
CA ASP A 496 5.62 -16.32 -17.94
C ASP A 496 4.87 -15.68 -19.14
N ASN A 497 5.57 -15.12 -20.13
CA ASN A 497 4.91 -14.55 -21.31
C ASN A 497 4.01 -15.56 -22.03
N ASN A 498 2.83 -15.09 -22.47
CA ASN A 498 1.72 -15.88 -22.99
C ASN A 498 1.17 -16.92 -22.01
N THR A 499 1.31 -16.72 -20.68
CA THR A 499 0.58 -17.53 -19.69
C THR A 499 -0.87 -17.08 -19.55
N PHE A 500 -1.70 -17.94 -18.97
CA PHE A 500 -3.07 -17.59 -18.60
C PHE A 500 -3.46 -18.20 -17.27
N GLU A 501 -4.40 -17.55 -16.59
CA GLU A 501 -5.21 -18.12 -15.52
C GLU A 501 -6.67 -18.20 -15.96
N PHE A 502 -7.38 -19.24 -15.53
CA PHE A 502 -8.78 -19.43 -15.86
C PHE A 502 -9.61 -19.70 -14.62
N TRP A 503 -10.43 -18.73 -14.27
CA TRP A 503 -11.38 -18.79 -13.18
C TRP A 503 -12.80 -19.06 -13.73
N CYS A 504 -13.54 -19.99 -13.10
CA CYS A 504 -14.91 -20.31 -13.47
C CYS A 504 -15.72 -20.70 -12.23
N LYS A 505 -16.83 -20.01 -12.00
CA LYS A 505 -17.84 -20.34 -10.97
C LYS A 505 -17.25 -20.59 -9.58
N GLY A 506 -16.32 -19.73 -9.14
CA GLY A 506 -15.71 -19.81 -7.81
C GLY A 506 -14.44 -20.66 -7.71
N ARG A 507 -13.91 -21.18 -8.83
CA ARG A 507 -12.65 -21.92 -8.86
C ARG A 507 -11.71 -21.38 -9.93
N ASN A 508 -10.47 -21.10 -9.55
CA ASN A 508 -9.39 -20.87 -10.51
C ASN A 508 -8.82 -22.23 -10.92
N PHE A 509 -9.11 -22.69 -12.13
CA PHE A 509 -8.69 -24.00 -12.63
C PHE A 509 -7.21 -24.05 -13.02
N PHE A 510 -6.61 -22.92 -13.37
CA PHE A 510 -5.23 -22.80 -13.80
C PHE A 510 -4.53 -21.67 -13.10
N PRO A 511 -4.43 -21.68 -11.75
CA PRO A 511 -3.69 -20.64 -11.05
C PRO A 511 -2.22 -20.67 -11.45
N ASP A 512 -1.61 -19.50 -11.51
CA ASP A 512 -0.18 -19.36 -11.74
C ASP A 512 0.63 -19.92 -10.55
N SER A 513 1.91 -20.20 -10.75
CA SER A 513 2.78 -20.74 -9.70
C SER A 513 2.98 -19.79 -8.52
N GLY A 514 2.87 -18.48 -8.75
CA GLY A 514 3.05 -17.44 -7.75
C GLY A 514 4.48 -17.31 -7.24
N CYS A 515 4.62 -16.73 -6.05
CA CYS A 515 5.90 -16.45 -5.42
C CYS A 515 6.06 -17.16 -4.07
N TYR A 516 6.96 -18.12 -3.99
CA TYR A 516 7.31 -18.82 -2.75
C TYR A 516 8.35 -18.05 -1.94
N THR A 517 9.33 -17.42 -2.60
CA THR A 517 10.42 -16.70 -1.95
C THR A 517 11.03 -15.64 -2.89
N TYR A 518 11.53 -14.56 -2.31
CA TYR A 518 12.36 -13.58 -3.03
C TYR A 518 13.85 -13.92 -3.02
N THR A 519 14.27 -14.86 -2.16
CA THR A 519 15.67 -15.26 -2.07
C THR A 519 16.11 -15.92 -3.37
N THR A 520 17.11 -15.35 -4.04
CA THR A 520 17.72 -15.90 -5.25
C THR A 520 18.26 -17.30 -4.99
N GLY A 521 17.97 -18.23 -5.90
CA GLY A 521 18.40 -19.63 -5.79
C GLY A 521 17.48 -20.59 -6.51
N SER A 522 17.72 -21.88 -6.33
CA SER A 522 16.98 -22.95 -7.03
C SER A 522 15.49 -22.93 -6.73
N THR A 523 15.08 -22.63 -5.50
CA THR A 523 13.67 -22.54 -5.13
C THR A 523 12.97 -21.39 -5.84
N ARG A 524 13.55 -20.17 -5.84
CA ARG A 524 13.01 -19.04 -6.60
C ARG A 524 12.89 -19.38 -8.09
N ASN A 525 13.95 -19.94 -8.66
CA ASN A 525 14.00 -20.31 -10.08
C ASN A 525 12.94 -21.38 -10.44
N LYS A 526 12.62 -22.30 -9.53
CA LYS A 526 11.59 -23.33 -9.74
C LYS A 526 10.22 -22.70 -9.98
N TYR A 527 9.80 -21.71 -9.18
CA TYR A 527 8.50 -21.05 -9.33
C TYR A 527 8.46 -20.09 -10.52
N ALA A 528 9.58 -19.42 -10.82
CA ALA A 528 9.67 -18.47 -11.92
C ALA A 528 9.89 -19.11 -13.29
N ALA A 529 10.12 -20.43 -13.38
CA ALA A 529 10.41 -21.11 -14.64
C ALA A 529 9.18 -21.24 -15.53
N SER A 530 9.35 -21.08 -16.85
CA SER A 530 8.23 -21.14 -17.82
C SER A 530 7.44 -22.44 -17.79
N THR A 531 8.04 -23.53 -17.36
CA THR A 531 7.33 -24.83 -17.18
C THR A 531 6.36 -24.81 -15.99
N ALA A 532 6.48 -23.87 -15.06
CA ALA A 532 5.56 -23.67 -13.95
C ALA A 532 4.31 -22.86 -14.34
N HIS A 533 4.30 -22.26 -15.54
CA HIS A 533 3.23 -21.43 -16.09
C HIS A 533 2.45 -22.13 -17.20
N ASN A 534 1.27 -21.61 -17.55
CA ASN A 534 0.38 -22.18 -18.57
C ASN A 534 0.72 -21.61 -19.97
N THR A 535 1.93 -21.87 -20.44
CA THR A 535 2.47 -21.32 -21.70
C THR A 535 3.17 -22.42 -22.51
N VAL A 536 3.60 -22.08 -23.73
CA VAL A 536 4.38 -22.95 -24.60
C VAL A 536 5.87 -22.78 -24.30
N THR A 537 6.59 -23.90 -24.15
CA THR A 537 8.05 -23.92 -24.00
C THR A 537 8.72 -24.75 -25.09
N LEU A 538 10.02 -24.51 -25.35
CA LEU A 538 10.88 -25.30 -26.20
C LEU A 538 11.92 -26.00 -25.31
N ASP A 539 11.96 -27.35 -25.35
CA ASP A 539 12.84 -28.20 -24.54
C ASP A 539 12.77 -27.88 -23.03
N GLY A 540 11.63 -27.39 -22.54
CA GLY A 540 11.45 -26.98 -21.14
C GLY A 540 12.27 -25.76 -20.70
N LYS A 541 12.87 -25.01 -21.61
CA LYS A 541 13.64 -23.80 -21.33
C LYS A 541 12.74 -22.61 -21.03
N ASN A 542 13.30 -21.62 -20.36
CA ASN A 542 12.58 -20.38 -20.06
C ASN A 542 12.35 -19.54 -21.31
N VAL A 543 11.13 -18.99 -21.45
CA VAL A 543 10.78 -18.03 -22.50
C VAL A 543 11.51 -16.70 -22.26
N SER A 544 11.78 -16.00 -23.34
CA SER A 544 12.37 -14.67 -23.38
C SER A 544 11.62 -13.82 -24.39
N GLY A 545 12.07 -12.60 -24.58
CA GLY A 545 11.51 -11.71 -25.61
C GLY A 545 10.32 -10.89 -25.12
N GLU A 546 9.92 -9.96 -25.96
CA GLU A 546 8.92 -8.93 -25.68
C GLU A 546 7.60 -9.34 -26.29
N GLY A 547 6.55 -9.36 -25.45
CA GLY A 547 5.19 -9.69 -25.86
C GLY A 547 4.53 -8.52 -26.59
N ARG A 548 3.57 -8.83 -27.45
CA ARG A 548 2.72 -7.82 -28.09
C ARG A 548 1.33 -8.34 -28.34
N MET A 549 0.37 -7.46 -28.35
CA MET A 549 -0.99 -7.71 -28.83
C MET A 549 -1.03 -7.45 -30.34
N LEU A 550 -1.56 -8.39 -31.09
CA LEU A 550 -1.77 -8.26 -32.54
C LEU A 550 -3.20 -7.87 -32.89
N LEU A 551 -4.18 -8.40 -32.13
CA LEU A 551 -5.60 -8.19 -32.41
C LEU A 551 -6.43 -8.32 -31.13
N GLN A 552 -7.47 -7.50 -31.03
CA GLN A 552 -8.61 -7.69 -30.15
C GLN A 552 -9.88 -7.29 -30.92
N GLU A 553 -10.83 -8.21 -31.05
CA GLU A 553 -12.09 -7.98 -31.75
C GLU A 553 -13.25 -8.68 -31.07
N SER A 554 -14.43 -8.04 -31.14
CA SER A 554 -15.73 -8.65 -30.84
C SER A 554 -16.42 -9.02 -32.14
N LYS A 555 -16.89 -10.26 -32.28
CA LYS A 555 -17.53 -10.76 -33.48
C LYS A 555 -18.90 -11.35 -33.18
N SER A 556 -19.87 -11.01 -34.02
CA SER A 556 -21.23 -11.55 -33.98
C SER A 556 -21.48 -12.39 -35.22
N THR A 557 -22.08 -13.56 -35.03
CA THR A 557 -22.63 -14.41 -36.09
C THR A 557 -24.14 -14.42 -35.99
N SER A 558 -24.83 -15.10 -36.91
CA SER A 558 -26.28 -15.30 -36.82
C SER A 558 -26.72 -16.15 -35.62
N SER A 559 -25.80 -16.88 -34.96
CA SER A 559 -26.11 -17.88 -33.95
C SER A 559 -25.43 -17.65 -32.60
N PHE A 560 -24.32 -16.94 -32.57
CA PHE A 560 -23.56 -16.69 -31.35
C PHE A 560 -22.57 -15.53 -31.56
N ASP A 561 -22.17 -14.93 -30.45
CA ASP A 561 -21.12 -13.93 -30.37
C ASP A 561 -19.84 -14.56 -29.80
N TYR A 562 -18.70 -13.96 -30.13
CA TYR A 562 -17.43 -14.31 -29.54
C TYR A 562 -16.45 -13.15 -29.50
N GLU A 563 -15.59 -13.16 -28.52
CA GLU A 563 -14.45 -12.26 -28.39
C GLU A 563 -13.19 -12.99 -28.85
N VAL A 564 -12.27 -12.31 -29.51
CA VAL A 564 -10.96 -12.84 -29.88
C VAL A 564 -9.84 -11.88 -29.50
N LEU A 565 -8.80 -12.45 -28.90
CA LEU A 565 -7.56 -11.77 -28.51
C LEU A 565 -6.40 -12.54 -29.12
N VAL A 566 -5.51 -11.88 -29.87
CA VAL A 566 -4.32 -12.50 -30.44
C VAL A 566 -3.06 -11.82 -29.91
N LEU A 567 -2.20 -12.60 -29.30
CA LEU A 567 -0.96 -12.20 -28.68
C LEU A 567 0.22 -12.93 -29.34
N GLU A 568 1.38 -12.30 -29.33
CA GLU A 568 2.59 -12.86 -29.88
C GLU A 568 3.82 -12.56 -29.02
N ASN A 569 4.71 -13.53 -28.88
CA ASN A 569 5.95 -13.40 -28.14
C ASN A 569 7.08 -14.13 -28.89
N PRO A 570 8.19 -13.45 -29.26
CA PRO A 570 9.39 -14.09 -29.80
C PRO A 570 10.14 -14.84 -28.67
N SER A 571 9.56 -15.96 -28.23
CA SER A 571 9.92 -16.67 -27.00
C SER A 571 11.35 -17.21 -26.96
N TYR A 572 11.90 -17.56 -28.11
CA TYR A 572 13.27 -18.12 -28.24
C TYR A 572 13.94 -17.61 -29.53
N ALA A 573 15.24 -17.75 -29.61
CA ALA A 573 15.94 -17.54 -30.86
C ALA A 573 15.33 -18.42 -31.97
N ASN A 574 14.82 -17.81 -33.02
CA ASN A 574 14.16 -18.45 -34.14
C ASN A 574 12.88 -19.24 -33.83
N LEU A 575 12.21 -18.93 -32.72
CA LEU A 575 10.87 -19.43 -32.40
C LEU A 575 10.00 -18.34 -31.79
N THR A 576 8.87 -18.11 -32.44
CA THR A 576 7.81 -17.21 -31.94
C THR A 576 6.61 -18.03 -31.50
N HIS A 577 6.05 -17.71 -30.35
CA HIS A 577 4.79 -18.24 -29.88
C HIS A 577 3.67 -17.22 -30.08
N ARG A 578 2.69 -17.57 -30.89
CA ARG A 578 1.45 -16.82 -31.07
C ARG A 578 0.33 -17.56 -30.36
N ARG A 579 -0.46 -16.85 -29.57
CA ARG A 579 -1.63 -17.35 -28.87
C ARG A 579 -2.85 -16.54 -29.27
N ALA A 580 -3.89 -17.19 -29.79
CA ALA A 580 -5.21 -16.58 -29.97
C ALA A 580 -6.20 -17.19 -28.98
N VAL A 581 -6.88 -16.35 -28.22
CA VAL A 581 -7.88 -16.77 -27.23
C VAL A 581 -9.25 -16.32 -27.71
N PHE A 582 -10.19 -17.25 -27.79
CA PHE A 582 -11.59 -17.00 -28.11
C PHE A 582 -12.44 -17.27 -26.87
N MET A 583 -13.28 -16.32 -26.51
CA MET A 583 -14.38 -16.51 -25.56
C MET A 583 -15.66 -16.66 -26.35
N VAL A 584 -16.30 -17.83 -26.30
CA VAL A 584 -17.31 -18.24 -27.28
C VAL A 584 -18.67 -18.36 -26.60
N ALA A 585 -19.65 -17.61 -27.09
CA ALA A 585 -21.06 -17.70 -26.71
C ALA A 585 -21.31 -17.59 -25.20
N ASP A 586 -20.39 -16.97 -24.44
CA ASP A 586 -20.35 -16.94 -22.97
C ASP A 586 -20.39 -18.34 -22.31
N LYS A 587 -19.90 -19.36 -22.99
CA LYS A 587 -19.99 -20.77 -22.56
C LYS A 587 -18.66 -21.47 -22.37
N PHE A 588 -17.65 -21.17 -23.19
CA PHE A 588 -16.37 -21.84 -23.18
C PHE A 588 -15.28 -20.99 -23.84
N TYR A 589 -14.03 -21.41 -23.65
CA TYR A 589 -12.88 -20.77 -24.29
C TYR A 589 -12.20 -21.72 -25.27
N VAL A 590 -11.64 -21.16 -26.34
CA VAL A 590 -10.77 -21.85 -27.29
C VAL A 590 -9.44 -21.10 -27.38
N ILE A 591 -8.33 -21.84 -27.21
CA ILE A 591 -6.98 -21.29 -27.30
C ILE A 591 -6.30 -21.92 -28.51
N LEU A 592 -5.83 -21.09 -29.42
CA LEU A 592 -4.98 -21.51 -30.53
C LEU A 592 -3.54 -21.12 -30.22
N ASP A 593 -2.65 -22.09 -30.10
CA ASP A 593 -1.21 -21.87 -29.95
C ASP A 593 -0.48 -22.25 -31.22
N GLU A 594 0.40 -21.36 -31.66
CA GLU A 594 1.27 -21.57 -32.83
C GLU A 594 2.72 -21.27 -32.42
N ALA A 595 3.56 -22.31 -32.43
CA ALA A 595 4.99 -22.18 -32.25
C ALA A 595 5.67 -22.27 -33.64
N TYR A 596 6.11 -21.15 -34.18
CA TYR A 596 6.64 -21.06 -35.56
C TYR A 596 8.04 -20.45 -35.59
N GLY A 597 8.80 -20.88 -36.62
CA GLY A 597 10.20 -20.49 -36.82
C GLY A 597 11.08 -21.71 -37.11
N SER A 598 12.37 -21.47 -37.33
CA SER A 598 13.33 -22.53 -37.74
C SER A 598 13.94 -23.29 -36.54
N ALA A 599 13.68 -22.89 -35.28
CA ALA A 599 14.19 -23.64 -34.14
C ALA A 599 13.63 -25.05 -34.09
N GLU A 600 14.47 -26.01 -33.74
CA GLU A 600 14.15 -27.42 -33.57
C GLU A 600 14.11 -27.78 -32.07
N GLY A 601 13.39 -28.85 -31.72
CA GLY A 601 13.30 -29.37 -30.36
C GLY A 601 11.90 -29.88 -30.03
N THR A 602 11.65 -30.11 -28.75
CA THR A 602 10.34 -30.50 -28.26
C THR A 602 9.55 -29.24 -27.83
N VAL A 603 8.45 -28.97 -28.51
CA VAL A 603 7.48 -27.95 -28.13
C VAL A 603 6.59 -28.55 -27.07
N ASN A 604 6.55 -27.91 -25.88
CA ASN A 604 5.78 -28.36 -24.76
C ASN A 604 4.63 -27.37 -24.47
N LEU A 605 3.39 -27.82 -24.56
CA LEU A 605 2.24 -27.05 -24.10
C LEU A 605 1.97 -27.42 -22.63
N ASN A 606 2.12 -26.47 -21.70
CA ASN A 606 2.07 -26.71 -20.27
C ASN A 606 0.67 -26.42 -19.69
N PHE A 607 0.22 -27.29 -18.79
CA PHE A 607 -1.01 -27.16 -18.02
C PHE A 607 -0.71 -27.39 -16.55
N ASN A 608 -0.85 -26.36 -15.72
CA ASN A 608 -0.68 -26.42 -14.27
C ASN A 608 -2.05 -26.19 -13.62
N ILE A 609 -2.64 -27.24 -13.07
CA ILE A 609 -4.02 -27.27 -12.60
C ILE A 609 -4.08 -26.77 -11.14
N THR A 610 -5.25 -26.47 -10.59
CA THR A 610 -5.40 -26.03 -9.21
C THR A 610 -4.93 -27.09 -8.21
N GLU A 611 -4.61 -26.67 -7.00
CA GLU A 611 -4.20 -27.56 -5.91
C GLU A 611 -5.32 -28.49 -5.46
N GLY A 612 -4.95 -29.58 -4.74
CA GLY A 612 -5.92 -30.55 -4.21
C GLY A 612 -6.57 -31.43 -5.28
N THR A 613 -5.93 -31.58 -6.43
CA THR A 613 -6.50 -32.29 -7.59
C THR A 613 -5.97 -33.70 -7.80
N ASP A 614 -5.08 -34.22 -6.95
CA ASP A 614 -4.39 -35.51 -7.16
C ASP A 614 -5.34 -36.70 -7.42
N ALA A 615 -6.52 -36.71 -6.82
CA ALA A 615 -7.53 -37.77 -7.05
C ALA A 615 -8.71 -37.27 -7.90
N GLN A 616 -8.64 -36.03 -8.46
CA GLN A 616 -9.79 -35.37 -9.07
C GLN A 616 -9.52 -34.87 -10.50
N VAL A 617 -8.41 -35.30 -11.10
CA VAL A 617 -8.12 -35.09 -12.52
C VAL A 617 -7.96 -36.43 -13.21
N VAL A 618 -8.70 -36.59 -14.28
CA VAL A 618 -8.67 -37.81 -15.10
C VAL A 618 -8.00 -37.46 -16.43
N LEU A 619 -6.81 -38.00 -16.64
CA LEU A 619 -6.08 -37.86 -17.91
C LEU A 619 -6.68 -38.84 -18.92
N ASP A 620 -7.04 -38.38 -20.12
CA ASP A 620 -7.54 -39.17 -21.25
C ASP A 620 -6.73 -38.83 -22.53
N PRO A 621 -5.55 -39.42 -22.67
CA PRO A 621 -4.68 -39.13 -23.84
C PRO A 621 -5.32 -39.59 -25.14
N ALA A 622 -6.17 -40.65 -25.11
CA ALA A 622 -6.84 -41.13 -26.31
C ALA A 622 -7.86 -40.14 -26.87
N LYS A 623 -8.47 -39.34 -26.01
CA LYS A 623 -9.36 -38.23 -26.37
C LYS A 623 -8.62 -36.89 -26.47
N GLY A 624 -7.30 -36.89 -26.28
CA GLY A 624 -6.46 -35.68 -26.41
C GLY A 624 -6.63 -34.68 -25.27
N GLY A 625 -6.66 -35.12 -24.00
CA GLY A 625 -6.76 -34.17 -22.90
C GLY A 625 -7.01 -34.78 -21.54
N PHE A 626 -7.70 -34.03 -20.69
CA PHE A 626 -8.06 -34.40 -19.34
C PHE A 626 -9.36 -33.70 -18.91
N HIS A 627 -9.91 -34.11 -17.79
CA HIS A 627 -11.02 -33.38 -17.16
C HIS A 627 -10.91 -33.46 -15.63
N THR A 628 -11.54 -32.50 -14.96
CA THR A 628 -11.69 -32.55 -13.50
C THR A 628 -12.93 -33.31 -13.09
N ALA A 629 -12.97 -33.87 -11.87
CA ALA A 629 -14.05 -34.65 -11.33
C ALA A 629 -14.38 -34.22 -9.88
N PHE A 630 -14.48 -32.90 -9.64
CA PHE A 630 -14.86 -32.36 -8.35
C PHE A 630 -16.30 -32.70 -8.01
N SER A 631 -16.54 -33.04 -6.73
CA SER A 631 -17.84 -33.47 -6.24
C SER A 631 -18.93 -32.41 -6.22
N ASP A 632 -18.54 -31.11 -6.26
CA ASP A 632 -19.46 -29.97 -6.33
C ASP A 632 -20.07 -29.73 -7.72
N GLY A 633 -19.64 -30.51 -8.72
CA GLY A 633 -20.09 -30.38 -10.10
C GLY A 633 -19.52 -29.19 -10.87
N ASN A 634 -18.66 -28.37 -10.27
CA ASN A 634 -17.94 -27.33 -10.98
C ASN A 634 -16.66 -27.89 -11.59
N ASN A 635 -16.80 -28.48 -12.78
CA ASN A 635 -15.74 -29.19 -13.46
C ASN A 635 -15.37 -28.56 -14.80
N LEU A 636 -14.21 -28.94 -15.30
CA LEU A 636 -13.64 -28.47 -16.55
C LEU A 636 -13.23 -29.66 -17.44
N LEU A 637 -13.68 -29.64 -18.68
CA LEU A 637 -13.14 -30.48 -19.75
C LEU A 637 -12.07 -29.72 -20.50
N VAL A 638 -10.89 -30.31 -20.63
CA VAL A 638 -9.80 -29.82 -21.48
C VAL A 638 -9.59 -30.81 -22.64
N ARG A 639 -9.69 -30.32 -23.86
CA ARG A 639 -9.37 -31.08 -25.06
C ARG A 639 -8.37 -30.31 -25.91
N THR A 640 -7.26 -30.95 -26.24
CA THR A 640 -6.22 -30.34 -27.06
C THR A 640 -5.93 -31.22 -28.28
N LYS A 641 -5.99 -30.62 -29.45
CA LYS A 641 -5.55 -31.23 -30.72
C LYS A 641 -4.28 -30.56 -31.20
N SER A 642 -3.24 -31.33 -31.44
CA SER A 642 -2.00 -30.86 -32.04
C SER A 642 -1.96 -31.12 -33.53
N SER A 643 -1.20 -30.31 -34.27
CA SER A 643 -0.98 -30.49 -35.72
C SER A 643 -0.18 -31.74 -36.07
N LYS A 644 0.51 -32.32 -35.11
CA LYS A 644 1.33 -33.53 -35.21
C LYS A 644 1.05 -34.45 -34.02
N ALA A 645 1.50 -35.71 -34.13
CA ALA A 645 1.42 -36.62 -32.99
C ALA A 645 2.18 -36.06 -31.78
N GLY A 646 1.53 -36.06 -30.64
CA GLY A 646 2.08 -35.57 -29.39
C GLY A 646 1.84 -36.57 -28.26
N THR A 647 2.59 -36.43 -27.18
CA THR A 647 2.49 -37.29 -26.00
C THR A 647 2.19 -36.43 -24.78
N PHE A 648 1.12 -36.76 -24.05
CA PHE A 648 0.87 -36.20 -22.75
C PHE A 648 1.79 -36.84 -21.69
N VAL A 649 2.45 -35.99 -20.92
CA VAL A 649 3.34 -36.39 -19.82
C VAL A 649 2.90 -35.66 -18.55
N GLU A 650 2.76 -36.43 -17.48
CA GLU A 650 2.56 -35.86 -16.15
C GLU A 650 3.90 -35.31 -15.62
N LYS A 651 3.84 -34.18 -14.93
CA LYS A 651 4.99 -33.54 -14.31
C LYS A 651 4.66 -33.11 -12.88
N ALA A 652 5.69 -32.90 -12.06
CA ALA A 652 5.51 -32.30 -10.74
C ALA A 652 4.94 -30.88 -10.87
N GLY A 653 3.83 -30.62 -10.24
CA GLY A 653 3.16 -29.33 -10.15
C GLY A 653 3.21 -28.77 -8.73
N PHE A 654 3.27 -27.46 -8.60
CA PHE A 654 3.28 -26.75 -7.31
C PHE A 654 2.68 -25.37 -7.49
N VAL A 655 2.18 -24.79 -6.40
CA VAL A 655 1.65 -23.42 -6.36
C VAL A 655 1.97 -22.79 -5.00
N SER A 656 2.19 -21.50 -5.01
CA SER A 656 2.41 -20.70 -3.81
C SER A 656 1.50 -19.48 -3.84
N TYR A 657 0.68 -19.30 -2.83
CA TYR A 657 -0.19 -18.14 -2.67
C TYR A 657 0.34 -17.15 -1.66
N ASN A 658 1.43 -17.48 -0.98
CA ASN A 658 2.14 -16.60 -0.06
C ASN A 658 3.57 -17.11 0.17
N ILE A 659 4.45 -16.23 0.66
CA ILE A 659 5.84 -16.57 0.97
C ILE A 659 5.88 -17.77 1.94
N ASP A 660 6.83 -18.69 1.69
CA ASP A 660 7.08 -19.92 2.47
C ASP A 660 5.88 -20.90 2.58
N LYS A 661 4.85 -20.71 1.73
CA LYS A 661 3.70 -21.61 1.66
C LYS A 661 3.59 -22.21 0.26
N SER A 662 3.62 -23.53 0.16
CA SER A 662 3.48 -24.27 -1.09
C SER A 662 2.48 -25.39 -0.96
N ALA A 663 1.72 -25.62 -2.02
CA ALA A 663 0.88 -26.80 -2.18
C ALA A 663 1.25 -27.54 -3.47
N ASP A 664 1.15 -28.86 -3.44
CA ASP A 664 1.29 -29.69 -4.65
C ASP A 664 0.02 -29.65 -5.47
N ARG A 665 0.15 -29.82 -6.80
CA ARG A 665 -0.95 -29.86 -7.74
C ARG A 665 -0.66 -30.75 -8.94
N GLN A 666 -1.68 -31.18 -9.64
CA GLN A 666 -1.54 -31.89 -10.90
C GLN A 666 -1.03 -30.95 -12.00
N ALA A 667 -0.09 -31.42 -12.80
CA ALA A 667 0.41 -30.72 -13.96
C ALA A 667 0.74 -31.67 -15.11
N TYR A 668 0.45 -31.23 -16.34
CA TYR A 668 0.67 -32.00 -17.54
C TYR A 668 1.40 -31.18 -18.59
N GLN A 669 2.10 -31.89 -19.48
CA GLN A 669 2.65 -31.34 -20.71
C GLN A 669 2.16 -32.16 -21.91
N LEU A 670 1.76 -31.47 -22.98
CA LEU A 670 1.64 -32.11 -24.30
C LEU A 670 2.90 -31.80 -25.08
N ASN A 671 3.70 -32.82 -25.35
CA ASN A 671 5.00 -32.75 -26.01
C ASN A 671 4.89 -33.12 -27.50
N VAL A 672 5.35 -32.22 -28.37
CA VAL A 672 5.35 -32.40 -29.83
C VAL A 672 6.72 -32.09 -30.39
N VAL A 673 7.33 -33.01 -31.15
CA VAL A 673 8.61 -32.79 -31.76
C VAL A 673 8.46 -31.86 -32.98
N LYS A 674 9.25 -30.80 -33.00
CA LYS A 674 9.34 -29.81 -34.05
C LYS A 674 10.71 -29.91 -34.74
N THR A 675 10.70 -30.03 -36.06
CA THR A 675 11.91 -30.07 -36.90
C THR A 675 12.00 -28.82 -37.77
N ALA A 676 13.16 -28.56 -38.38
CA ALA A 676 13.37 -27.44 -39.28
C ALA A 676 12.50 -27.54 -40.55
N ASP A 677 12.32 -28.76 -41.08
CA ASP A 677 11.49 -28.99 -42.27
C ASP A 677 9.98 -28.74 -42.01
N GLU A 678 9.57 -28.76 -40.76
CA GLU A 678 8.22 -28.50 -40.35
C GLU A 678 8.17 -27.28 -39.37
N PRO A 679 8.25 -26.07 -39.94
CA PRO A 679 8.57 -24.85 -39.17
C PRO A 679 7.45 -24.39 -38.22
N VAL A 680 6.31 -25.07 -38.18
CA VAL A 680 5.16 -24.67 -37.36
C VAL A 680 4.61 -25.87 -36.62
N THR A 681 4.45 -25.70 -35.29
CA THR A 681 3.68 -26.62 -34.44
C THR A 681 2.45 -25.89 -33.90
N ARG A 682 1.26 -26.49 -34.03
CA ARG A 682 -0.02 -25.89 -33.68
C ARG A 682 -0.78 -26.72 -32.68
N PHE A 683 -1.50 -26.03 -31.75
CA PHE A 683 -2.41 -26.64 -30.83
C PHE A 683 -3.75 -25.89 -30.84
N ILE A 684 -4.84 -26.64 -30.72
CA ILE A 684 -6.18 -26.08 -30.48
C ILE A 684 -6.67 -26.68 -29.17
N THR A 685 -6.79 -25.85 -28.14
CA THR A 685 -7.24 -26.25 -26.81
C THR A 685 -8.62 -25.68 -26.52
N ILE A 686 -9.53 -26.54 -26.06
CA ILE A 686 -10.87 -26.16 -25.63
C ILE A 686 -10.93 -26.29 -24.11
N LEU A 687 -11.39 -25.23 -23.45
CA LEU A 687 -11.69 -25.18 -22.02
C LEU A 687 -13.21 -25.09 -21.89
N LEU A 688 -13.87 -26.22 -21.62
CA LEU A 688 -15.32 -26.33 -21.53
C LEU A 688 -15.74 -26.62 -20.08
N PRO A 689 -16.32 -25.64 -19.34
CA PRO A 689 -16.97 -25.93 -18.06
C PRO A 689 -18.17 -26.86 -18.24
N SER A 690 -18.21 -27.94 -17.46
CA SER A 690 -19.30 -28.91 -17.51
C SER A 690 -19.51 -29.56 -16.14
N SER A 691 -20.73 -29.87 -15.79
CA SER A 691 -21.04 -30.68 -14.59
C SER A 691 -20.76 -32.16 -14.80
N ASP A 692 -20.74 -32.63 -16.03
CA ASP A 692 -20.40 -34.00 -16.43
C ASP A 692 -19.45 -34.04 -17.62
N PRO A 693 -18.16 -33.74 -17.41
CA PRO A 693 -17.17 -33.65 -18.47
C PRO A 693 -16.97 -34.94 -19.29
N GLN A 694 -17.29 -36.09 -18.71
CA GLN A 694 -17.13 -37.39 -19.36
C GLN A 694 -18.14 -37.63 -20.49
N SER A 695 -19.33 -37.07 -20.33
CA SER A 695 -20.41 -37.20 -21.32
C SER A 695 -20.27 -36.23 -22.51
N GLU A 696 -19.41 -35.21 -22.35
CA GLU A 696 -19.23 -34.19 -23.39
C GLU A 696 -18.53 -34.74 -24.64
N THR A 697 -19.15 -34.55 -25.78
CA THR A 697 -18.56 -34.85 -27.07
C THR A 697 -18.03 -33.55 -27.70
N VAL A 698 -16.70 -33.44 -27.83
CA VAL A 698 -16.03 -32.28 -28.40
C VAL A 698 -15.17 -32.70 -29.58
N ASN A 699 -15.36 -32.05 -30.71
CA ASN A 699 -14.49 -32.22 -31.90
C ASN A 699 -14.01 -30.86 -32.37
N VAL A 700 -12.78 -30.81 -32.91
CA VAL A 700 -12.21 -29.59 -33.46
C VAL A 700 -11.45 -29.84 -34.74
N THR A 701 -11.62 -28.94 -35.73
CA THR A 701 -10.91 -28.92 -37.00
C THR A 701 -10.45 -27.51 -37.32
N ALA A 702 -9.28 -27.39 -37.95
CA ALA A 702 -8.86 -26.15 -38.59
C ALA A 702 -9.23 -26.20 -40.05
N ASP A 703 -10.17 -25.38 -40.50
CA ASP A 703 -10.54 -25.28 -41.93
C ASP A 703 -9.44 -24.54 -42.71
N ALA A 704 -8.81 -23.53 -42.09
CA ALA A 704 -7.68 -22.79 -42.58
C ALA A 704 -6.84 -22.25 -41.42
N TRP A 705 -5.51 -22.25 -41.59
CA TRP A 705 -4.61 -21.64 -40.60
C TRP A 705 -3.30 -21.22 -41.26
N SER A 706 -3.07 -19.92 -41.31
CA SER A 706 -1.89 -19.31 -41.96
C SER A 706 -1.25 -18.26 -41.05
N ALA A 707 -0.18 -17.63 -41.51
CA ALA A 707 0.44 -16.51 -40.79
C ALA A 707 -0.50 -15.31 -40.63
N ASN A 708 -1.52 -15.17 -41.47
CA ASN A 708 -2.44 -14.03 -41.50
C ASN A 708 -3.77 -14.29 -40.73
N GLY A 709 -3.93 -15.47 -40.11
CA GLY A 709 -5.15 -15.77 -39.38
C GLY A 709 -5.55 -17.24 -39.42
N ALA A 710 -6.68 -17.54 -38.76
CA ALA A 710 -7.19 -18.91 -38.70
C ALA A 710 -8.72 -18.96 -38.86
N VAL A 711 -9.20 -20.08 -39.36
CA VAL A 711 -10.59 -20.50 -39.37
C VAL A 711 -10.66 -21.86 -38.70
N VAL A 712 -11.33 -21.90 -37.55
CA VAL A 712 -11.44 -23.12 -36.74
C VAL A 712 -12.91 -23.44 -36.54
N ARG A 713 -13.25 -24.71 -36.58
CA ARG A 713 -14.58 -25.22 -36.30
C ARG A 713 -14.52 -26.08 -35.05
N VAL A 714 -15.36 -25.71 -34.05
CA VAL A 714 -15.54 -26.48 -32.81
C VAL A 714 -16.95 -27.02 -32.80
N THR A 715 -17.09 -28.32 -32.56
CA THR A 715 -18.38 -28.99 -32.38
C THR A 715 -18.49 -29.50 -30.96
N ILE A 716 -19.55 -29.07 -30.27
CA ILE A 716 -19.89 -29.57 -28.90
C ILE A 716 -21.28 -30.18 -28.97
N GLY A 717 -21.37 -31.49 -28.75
CA GLY A 717 -22.61 -32.23 -29.05
C GLY A 717 -22.98 -32.09 -30.51
N GLU A 718 -24.17 -31.49 -30.79
CA GLU A 718 -24.66 -31.23 -32.13
C GLU A 718 -24.38 -29.78 -32.61
N THR A 719 -23.88 -28.92 -31.73
CA THR A 719 -23.68 -27.46 -32.04
C THR A 719 -22.32 -27.22 -32.65
N ASN A 720 -22.33 -26.49 -33.78
CA ASN A 720 -21.12 -26.09 -34.49
C ASN A 720 -20.81 -24.61 -34.30
N TYR A 721 -19.57 -24.31 -33.93
CA TYR A 721 -19.02 -22.95 -33.77
C TYR A 721 -17.91 -22.73 -34.81
N LYS A 722 -18.09 -21.79 -35.72
CA LYS A 722 -17.03 -21.37 -36.67
C LYS A 722 -16.39 -20.11 -36.14
N LEU A 723 -15.13 -20.20 -35.76
CA LEU A 723 -14.34 -19.13 -35.18
C LEU A 723 -13.30 -18.65 -36.19
N THR A 724 -13.14 -17.33 -36.32
CA THR A 724 -12.20 -16.75 -37.29
C THR A 724 -11.49 -15.54 -36.67
N TYR A 725 -10.22 -15.39 -37.02
CA TYR A 725 -9.52 -14.11 -36.92
C TYR A 725 -8.67 -13.88 -38.14
N THR A 726 -8.37 -12.59 -38.41
CA THR A 726 -7.48 -12.14 -39.50
C THR A 726 -6.61 -11.01 -38.92
N LEU A 727 -5.28 -11.10 -39.13
CA LEU A 727 -4.31 -10.10 -38.69
C LEU A 727 -4.15 -8.99 -39.72
#